data_bba2378c8f4b168385ade6aba7893534
#
_entry.id   bba2378c8f4b168385ade6aba7893534
#
_cell.length_a   1.000
_cell.length_b   1.000
_cell.length_c   1.000
_cell.angle_alpha   90.00
_cell.angle_beta   90.00
_cell.angle_gamma   90.00
#
_symmetry.space_group_name_H-M   'P 1'
#
loop_
_entity.id
_entity.type
_entity.pdbx_description
1 polymer ?
#
loop_
_entity_poly.entity_id
_entity_poly.type
_entity_poly.pdbx_seq_one_letter_code
_entity_poly.pdbx_strand_id
1 'polypeptide(L)'
;MRLFSVLTATVLLVTRASAQSPVTIESLTEDLARLESVREIKNVQRTFAQLAHYGRFQLMASFFADNGSLRWGAGTGANILDDSDAAAITGPAAIETWLRTDAGKMDGLQPGSLNTWINEQPVITLSADGKSAKGRWHCLRFMGDGKGSSRIEGGIFENQYALVGERWKISLMRYYPLYAGSYRDGWKNVGGKGLPVIPYHYTPDEAGIPILNQKPSAAPEGKSLSPEELVYRISQLNEEDEVRNLVHSMGYYVDRRMWDDVIDLFTPNGTISVDSNTSPPGASGLQSVLNRMGPAGLTRGILNDHPIYQTTVELAPDGLSAIARGLEIGMIGDHANRSAQWQFCTFRHTLVRDPDTSIWKIQNLNYSRLLVAEYAAGWASGGILPARASPPTPPAFLLGFLNYSSSVPRRPESWSPLLREGVHPTSELLPDLARRLLRSSSFDETENLSSAYGFYIDDVRCSLFGDLHAQKGFKASPGIGWYRSPSRITTACAARYGPNTASLNPAPRGSIPFHWRIQLVVLTSHDGRSSTLRGRNLQTGTGLNSTSGFSGLAGFNGGIYHDQMVLEEHEGKTRRKIWSLTIDEFYWNSASWGTGWANVDRASSLSPLIKRRSAMEKRQASGSLENFPPDVSIKDPLFGTRYQGFMGGPPPSVSWPNILPMYWEYRNPVSGRVPSGGTYWGPGCVPCRVKPDWFLTNNGYEEPATGPTLISVNATIAKGDGEIGDVVVVTAKLSAGPEETIWGYVELRKGNRSANLMGEVLLDNEGFASFTVPKGDLKAGQVSQLVVYYAGNDRVKPGRGAVDVLV
;
A
#
# COMPACT_ATOMS: atom_id res chain seq x y z
N MET A 1 75.49 5.94 -16.75
CA MET A 1 74.53 5.14 -17.47
C MET A 1 73.91 4.14 -16.50
N ARG A 2 72.78 4.39 -16.01
CA ARG A 2 71.90 3.41 -15.26
C ARG A 2 70.55 3.41 -15.91
N LEU A 3 70.18 2.29 -16.53
CA LEU A 3 68.89 2.03 -17.07
C LEU A 3 67.93 1.81 -15.91
N PHE A 4 66.81 2.54 -15.92
CA PHE A 4 65.62 2.22 -15.13
C PHE A 4 64.63 1.45 -16.02
N SER A 5 64.39 0.19 -15.65
CA SER A 5 63.30 -0.60 -16.21
C SER A 5 62.02 -0.27 -15.49
N VAL A 6 61.04 0.25 -16.21
CA VAL A 6 59.67 0.45 -15.73
C VAL A 6 58.89 -0.82 -16.01
N LEU A 7 58.53 -1.56 -14.95
CA LEU A 7 57.57 -2.67 -15.02
C LEU A 7 56.16 -2.08 -14.95
N THR A 8 55.44 -2.16 -16.05
CA THR A 8 54.00 -1.83 -16.10
C THR A 8 53.22 -3.07 -15.65
N ALA A 9 52.68 -3.03 -14.43
CA ALA A 9 51.79 -4.08 -13.96
C ALA A 9 50.37 -3.74 -14.47
N THR A 10 49.95 -4.52 -15.45
CA THR A 10 48.56 -4.49 -15.93
C THR A 10 47.71 -5.25 -14.90
N VAL A 11 46.95 -4.52 -14.08
CA VAL A 11 45.93 -5.11 -13.20
C VAL A 11 44.73 -5.46 -14.06
N LEU A 12 44.55 -6.71 -14.37
CA LEU A 12 43.30 -7.22 -14.92
C LEU A 12 42.25 -7.19 -13.79
N LEU A 13 41.40 -6.20 -13.80
CA LEU A 13 40.14 -6.21 -13.06
C LEU A 13 39.21 -7.23 -13.75
N VAL A 14 39.23 -8.46 -13.28
CA VAL A 14 38.20 -9.44 -13.60
C VAL A 14 36.97 -9.06 -12.78
N THR A 15 36.08 -8.27 -13.35
CA THR A 15 34.72 -8.14 -12.84
C THR A 15 34.03 -9.50 -13.03
N ARG A 16 33.93 -10.26 -11.93
CA ARG A 16 33.03 -11.41 -11.88
C ARG A 16 31.60 -10.86 -11.96
N ALA A 17 31.08 -10.75 -13.17
CA ALA A 17 29.65 -10.80 -13.35
C ALA A 17 29.20 -12.16 -12.80
N SER A 18 28.44 -12.16 -11.72
CA SER A 18 27.76 -13.36 -11.28
C SER A 18 26.80 -13.73 -12.41
N ALA A 19 27.10 -14.79 -13.14
CA ALA A 19 26.21 -15.30 -14.15
C ALA A 19 24.91 -15.66 -13.44
N GLN A 20 23.86 -14.88 -13.66
CA GLN A 20 22.52 -15.25 -13.24
C GLN A 20 22.22 -16.61 -13.87
N SER A 21 21.77 -17.55 -13.04
CA SER A 21 21.31 -18.84 -13.55
C SER A 21 20.25 -18.61 -14.63
N PRO A 22 20.29 -19.34 -15.74
CA PRO A 22 19.28 -19.16 -16.79
C PRO A 22 17.88 -19.37 -16.22
N VAL A 23 16.94 -18.51 -16.61
CA VAL A 23 15.53 -18.64 -16.25
C VAL A 23 14.99 -19.91 -16.90
N THR A 24 14.41 -20.80 -16.11
CA THR A 24 13.79 -22.05 -16.56
C THR A 24 12.33 -22.13 -16.14
N ILE A 25 11.58 -23.01 -16.77
CA ILE A 25 10.18 -23.27 -16.39
C ILE A 25 10.11 -23.73 -14.93
N GLU A 26 11.03 -24.56 -14.50
CA GLU A 26 11.11 -25.07 -13.14
C GLU A 26 11.32 -23.92 -12.14
N SER A 27 12.30 -23.06 -12.39
CA SER A 27 12.58 -21.93 -11.50
C SER A 27 11.42 -20.94 -11.42
N LEU A 28 10.74 -20.69 -12.55
CA LEU A 28 9.54 -19.85 -12.57
C LEU A 28 8.37 -20.49 -11.84
N THR A 29 8.20 -21.81 -11.95
CA THR A 29 7.15 -22.55 -11.21
C THR A 29 7.35 -22.44 -9.70
N GLU A 30 8.57 -22.58 -9.23
CA GLU A 30 8.94 -22.45 -7.82
C GLU A 30 8.71 -21.02 -7.32
N ASP A 31 9.22 -20.04 -8.04
CA ASP A 31 9.11 -18.63 -7.70
C ASP A 31 7.64 -18.17 -7.67
N LEU A 32 6.84 -18.61 -8.63
CA LEU A 32 5.41 -18.33 -8.68
C LEU A 32 4.70 -18.91 -7.46
N ALA A 33 4.95 -20.17 -7.11
CA ALA A 33 4.34 -20.82 -5.96
C ALA A 33 4.71 -20.11 -4.63
N ARG A 34 5.92 -19.57 -4.51
CA ARG A 34 6.35 -18.78 -3.36
C ARG A 34 5.58 -17.48 -3.25
N LEU A 35 5.43 -16.75 -4.35
CA LEU A 35 4.72 -15.49 -4.36
C LEU A 35 3.22 -15.67 -4.06
N GLU A 36 2.60 -16.67 -4.66
CA GLU A 36 1.20 -17.04 -4.38
C GLU A 36 1.00 -17.41 -2.91
N SER A 37 1.97 -18.13 -2.31
CA SER A 37 1.94 -18.47 -0.89
C SER A 37 1.93 -17.23 0.01
N VAL A 38 2.76 -16.24 -0.29
CA VAL A 38 2.78 -14.98 0.47
C VAL A 38 1.42 -14.27 0.38
N ARG A 39 0.81 -14.23 -0.80
CA ARG A 39 -0.51 -13.60 -1.01
C ARG A 39 -1.63 -14.36 -0.32
N GLU A 40 -1.63 -15.69 -0.40
CA GLU A 40 -2.63 -16.51 0.29
C GLU A 40 -2.56 -16.30 1.81
N ILE A 41 -1.36 -16.26 2.40
CA ILE A 41 -1.18 -15.97 3.83
C ILE A 41 -1.75 -14.60 4.19
N LYS A 42 -1.48 -13.58 3.39
CA LYS A 42 -2.06 -12.25 3.59
C LYS A 42 -3.58 -12.27 3.50
N ASN A 43 -4.12 -12.98 2.52
CA ASN A 43 -5.57 -13.12 2.33
C ASN A 43 -6.24 -13.92 3.46
N VAL A 44 -5.59 -14.96 3.99
CA VAL A 44 -6.04 -15.69 5.20
C VAL A 44 -6.22 -14.72 6.37
N GLN A 45 -5.22 -13.91 6.67
CA GLN A 45 -5.28 -12.99 7.81
C GLN A 45 -6.29 -11.86 7.61
N ARG A 46 -6.36 -11.30 6.41
CA ARG A 46 -7.32 -10.23 6.06
C ARG A 46 -8.76 -10.77 6.09
N THR A 47 -9.00 -11.96 5.52
CA THR A 47 -10.33 -12.57 5.52
C THR A 47 -10.76 -12.99 6.92
N PHE A 48 -9.86 -13.52 7.73
CA PHE A 48 -10.12 -13.80 9.15
C PHE A 48 -10.68 -12.56 9.86
N ALA A 49 -10.05 -11.40 9.67
CA ALA A 49 -10.51 -10.16 10.27
C ALA A 49 -11.84 -9.65 9.65
N GLN A 50 -12.02 -9.78 8.34
CA GLN A 50 -13.29 -9.43 7.69
C GLN A 50 -14.46 -10.25 8.22
N LEU A 51 -14.26 -11.53 8.52
CA LEU A 51 -15.30 -12.39 9.08
C LEU A 51 -15.75 -11.95 10.48
N ALA A 52 -14.86 -11.31 11.24
CA ALA A 52 -15.20 -10.77 12.56
C ALA A 52 -16.26 -9.66 12.44
N HIS A 53 -16.24 -8.86 11.36
CA HIS A 53 -17.24 -7.80 11.10
C HIS A 53 -18.66 -8.36 10.95
N TYR A 54 -18.77 -9.64 10.59
CA TYR A 54 -20.05 -10.33 10.40
C TYR A 54 -20.35 -11.33 11.53
N GLY A 55 -19.47 -11.45 12.54
CA GLY A 55 -19.63 -12.41 13.63
C GLY A 55 -19.55 -13.87 13.18
N ARG A 56 -18.80 -14.17 12.10
CA ARG A 56 -18.71 -15.53 11.54
C ARG A 56 -17.60 -16.34 12.20
N PHE A 57 -17.76 -16.59 13.48
CA PHE A 57 -16.72 -17.18 14.34
C PHE A 57 -16.33 -18.60 13.95
N GLN A 58 -17.28 -19.42 13.51
CA GLN A 58 -17.00 -20.75 12.99
C GLN A 58 -16.07 -20.69 11.77
N LEU A 59 -16.38 -19.78 10.83
CA LEU A 59 -15.54 -19.58 9.64
C LEU A 59 -14.16 -19.02 9.99
N MET A 60 -14.09 -18.10 10.97
CA MET A 60 -12.80 -17.63 11.48
C MET A 60 -11.96 -18.78 12.04
N ALA A 61 -12.58 -19.65 12.83
CA ALA A 61 -11.91 -20.82 13.41
C ALA A 61 -11.43 -21.82 12.34
N SER A 62 -12.13 -21.92 11.21
CA SER A 62 -11.77 -22.83 10.12
C SER A 62 -10.46 -22.49 9.40
N PHE A 63 -9.95 -21.27 9.58
CA PHE A 63 -8.61 -20.90 9.08
C PHE A 63 -7.46 -21.51 9.87
N PHE A 64 -7.71 -22.03 11.06
CA PHE A 64 -6.69 -22.74 11.82
C PHE A 64 -6.47 -24.16 11.32
N ALA A 65 -5.24 -24.63 11.43
CA ALA A 65 -4.95 -26.06 11.30
C ALA A 65 -5.65 -26.86 12.41
N ASP A 66 -5.86 -28.16 12.21
CA ASP A 66 -6.55 -29.01 13.19
C ASP A 66 -5.90 -28.96 14.59
N ASN A 67 -4.58 -28.88 14.63
CA ASN A 67 -3.78 -28.70 15.84
C ASN A 67 -3.36 -27.22 16.05
N GLY A 68 -3.92 -26.30 15.28
CA GLY A 68 -3.62 -24.87 15.36
C GLY A 68 -4.03 -24.30 16.71
N SER A 69 -3.31 -23.30 17.17
CA SER A 69 -3.54 -22.70 18.48
C SER A 69 -3.66 -21.18 18.43
N LEU A 70 -4.47 -20.65 19.34
CA LEU A 70 -4.62 -19.25 19.64
C LEU A 70 -4.04 -18.97 21.02
N ARG A 71 -3.14 -17.99 21.11
CA ARG A 71 -2.64 -17.44 22.36
C ARG A 71 -2.99 -15.97 22.43
N TRP A 72 -3.82 -15.61 23.38
CA TRP A 72 -4.25 -14.24 23.58
C TRP A 72 -3.71 -13.71 24.89
N GLY A 73 -2.83 -12.72 24.82
CA GLY A 73 -2.23 -12.13 26.01
C GLY A 73 -3.31 -11.57 26.95
N ALA A 74 -3.17 -11.84 28.23
CA ALA A 74 -4.16 -11.48 29.24
C ALA A 74 -4.32 -9.97 29.46
N GLY A 75 -3.46 -9.13 28.91
CA GLY A 75 -3.53 -7.67 29.03
C GLY A 75 -3.41 -7.14 30.48
N THR A 76 -3.07 -7.97 31.42
CA THR A 76 -3.04 -7.63 32.87
C THR A 76 -1.67 -7.17 33.37
N GLY A 77 -0.79 -6.78 32.50
CA GLY A 77 0.31 -5.87 32.82
C GLY A 77 1.47 -6.40 33.67
N ALA A 78 1.51 -7.67 34.00
CA ALA A 78 2.67 -8.18 34.75
C ALA A 78 3.82 -8.50 33.76
N ASN A 79 3.55 -9.16 32.69
CA ASN A 79 4.56 -9.44 31.66
C ASN A 79 3.89 -9.80 30.33
N ILE A 80 3.77 -8.83 29.41
CA ILE A 80 3.18 -9.06 28.07
C ILE A 80 3.94 -10.15 27.30
N LEU A 81 5.20 -10.39 27.64
CA LEU A 81 6.07 -11.37 26.99
C LEU A 81 6.02 -12.74 27.67
N ASP A 82 5.37 -12.86 28.83
CA ASP A 82 5.30 -14.12 29.59
C ASP A 82 4.32 -15.08 28.94
N ASP A 83 4.81 -16.20 28.47
CA ASP A 83 4.02 -17.26 27.87
C ASP A 83 3.18 -18.07 28.88
N SER A 84 3.52 -18.00 30.17
CA SER A 84 2.84 -18.78 31.22
C SER A 84 1.41 -18.33 31.44
N ASP A 85 1.09 -17.04 31.19
CA ASP A 85 -0.24 -16.47 31.41
C ASP A 85 -1.22 -16.63 30.24
N ALA A 86 -0.74 -16.96 29.06
CA ALA A 86 -1.57 -17.16 27.87
C ALA A 86 -1.76 -18.65 27.59
N ALA A 87 -2.73 -19.28 28.26
CA ALA A 87 -3.09 -20.67 27.96
C ALA A 87 -3.40 -20.83 26.46
N ALA A 88 -2.77 -21.80 25.82
CA ALA A 88 -3.03 -22.07 24.42
C ALA A 88 -4.43 -22.67 24.25
N ILE A 89 -5.25 -22.02 23.44
CA ILE A 89 -6.55 -22.51 23.01
C ILE A 89 -6.30 -23.28 21.71
N THR A 90 -6.45 -24.59 21.74
CA THR A 90 -6.04 -25.46 20.65
C THR A 90 -7.23 -26.08 19.94
N GLY A 91 -7.18 -26.07 18.64
CA GLY A 91 -8.15 -26.65 17.73
C GLY A 91 -9.32 -25.71 17.39
N PRO A 92 -9.87 -25.85 16.17
CA PRO A 92 -10.91 -24.94 15.67
C PRO A 92 -12.14 -24.79 16.57
N ALA A 93 -12.63 -25.87 17.17
CA ALA A 93 -13.82 -25.81 18.03
C ALA A 93 -13.61 -24.99 19.32
N ALA A 94 -12.46 -25.16 19.97
CA ALA A 94 -12.12 -24.37 21.17
C ALA A 94 -11.89 -22.91 20.81
N ILE A 95 -11.25 -22.64 19.68
CA ILE A 95 -10.99 -21.28 19.17
C ILE A 95 -12.32 -20.61 18.80
N GLU A 96 -13.26 -21.29 18.17
CA GLU A 96 -14.60 -20.73 17.92
C GLU A 96 -15.30 -20.34 19.21
N THR A 97 -15.27 -21.21 20.21
CA THR A 97 -15.87 -20.95 21.53
C THR A 97 -15.26 -19.70 22.16
N TRP A 98 -13.95 -19.55 22.08
CA TRP A 98 -13.25 -18.38 22.60
C TRP A 98 -13.64 -17.10 21.84
N LEU A 99 -13.65 -17.13 20.49
CA LEU A 99 -14.03 -16.00 19.64
C LEU A 99 -15.45 -15.52 19.97
N ARG A 100 -16.40 -16.43 20.16
CA ARG A 100 -17.76 -16.11 20.57
C ARG A 100 -17.81 -15.45 21.96
N THR A 101 -17.00 -15.93 22.88
CA THR A 101 -16.95 -15.41 24.25
C THR A 101 -16.34 -14.01 24.27
N ASP A 102 -15.23 -13.79 23.56
CA ASP A 102 -14.55 -12.49 23.45
C ASP A 102 -15.45 -11.43 22.79
N ALA A 103 -16.23 -11.81 21.78
CA ALA A 103 -17.21 -10.94 21.13
C ALA A 103 -18.55 -10.79 21.90
N GLY A 104 -18.63 -11.25 23.12
CA GLY A 104 -19.87 -11.17 23.92
C GLY A 104 -20.92 -12.21 23.55
N LYS A 105 -20.52 -13.39 23.07
CA LYS A 105 -21.38 -14.51 22.66
C LYS A 105 -22.35 -14.18 21.52
N MET A 106 -21.98 -13.21 20.68
CA MET A 106 -22.81 -12.83 19.54
C MET A 106 -22.78 -13.88 18.44
N ASP A 107 -23.95 -14.25 17.95
CA ASP A 107 -24.10 -15.01 16.72
C ASP A 107 -24.41 -14.05 15.59
N GLY A 108 -23.40 -13.64 14.88
CA GLY A 108 -23.45 -12.53 13.95
C GLY A 108 -23.47 -11.17 14.66
N LEU A 109 -23.42 -10.10 13.87
CA LEU A 109 -23.53 -8.76 14.43
C LEU A 109 -25.01 -8.46 14.76
N GLN A 110 -25.26 -8.21 16.03
CA GLN A 110 -26.55 -7.71 16.45
C GLN A 110 -26.74 -6.26 15.95
N PRO A 111 -27.99 -5.84 15.67
CA PRO A 111 -28.25 -4.46 15.34
C PRO A 111 -27.65 -3.50 16.36
N GLY A 112 -26.92 -2.48 15.89
CA GLY A 112 -26.24 -1.51 16.74
C GLY A 112 -24.95 -1.99 17.41
N SER A 113 -24.55 -3.27 17.26
CA SER A 113 -23.25 -3.75 17.73
C SER A 113 -22.15 -3.50 16.70
N LEU A 114 -20.91 -3.40 17.15
CA LEU A 114 -19.71 -3.26 16.35
C LEU A 114 -18.67 -4.28 16.81
N ASN A 115 -18.09 -5.01 15.87
CA ASN A 115 -16.96 -5.91 16.12
C ASN A 115 -15.98 -5.80 14.95
N THR A 116 -15.27 -4.70 14.88
CA THR A 116 -14.37 -4.41 13.77
C THR A 116 -12.94 -4.78 14.16
N TRP A 117 -12.34 -5.66 13.40
CA TRP A 117 -10.95 -6.03 13.50
C TRP A 117 -10.20 -5.51 12.28
N ILE A 118 -9.08 -4.85 12.51
CA ILE A 118 -8.18 -4.34 11.47
C ILE A 118 -6.84 -5.02 11.67
N ASN A 119 -6.46 -5.85 10.71
CA ASN A 119 -5.16 -6.52 10.67
C ASN A 119 -4.41 -6.01 9.45
N GLU A 120 -3.43 -5.17 9.67
CA GLU A 120 -2.68 -4.50 8.62
C GLU A 120 -1.17 -4.51 8.87
N GLN A 121 -0.44 -3.99 7.92
CA GLN A 121 1.01 -3.85 8.02
C GLN A 121 1.72 -5.20 8.16
N PRO A 122 1.53 -6.11 7.19
CA PRO A 122 2.15 -7.42 7.23
C PRO A 122 3.67 -7.36 7.04
N VAL A 123 4.39 -8.18 7.82
CA VAL A 123 5.73 -8.65 7.46
C VAL A 123 5.66 -10.16 7.39
N ILE A 124 5.72 -10.72 6.20
CA ILE A 124 5.64 -12.16 5.97
C ILE A 124 7.02 -12.70 5.61
N THR A 125 7.43 -13.73 6.33
CA THR A 125 8.67 -14.49 6.06
C THR A 125 8.30 -15.93 5.76
N LEU A 126 8.54 -16.34 4.53
CA LEU A 126 8.30 -17.71 4.05
C LEU A 126 9.55 -18.55 4.28
N SER A 127 9.39 -19.77 4.78
CA SER A 127 10.50 -20.73 4.91
C SER A 127 11.12 -21.07 3.56
N ALA A 128 12.36 -21.55 3.57
CA ALA A 128 13.06 -21.91 2.34
C ALA A 128 12.36 -23.03 1.56
N ASP A 129 11.75 -23.97 2.27
CA ASP A 129 10.96 -25.08 1.67
C ASP A 129 9.56 -24.68 1.22
N GLY A 130 9.12 -23.43 1.50
CA GLY A 130 7.80 -22.93 1.13
C GLY A 130 6.63 -23.57 1.89
N LYS A 131 6.87 -24.36 2.96
CA LYS A 131 5.82 -25.11 3.67
C LYS A 131 5.39 -24.48 4.99
N SER A 132 6.12 -23.50 5.48
CA SER A 132 5.77 -22.72 6.67
C SER A 132 6.09 -21.25 6.48
N ALA A 133 5.43 -20.41 7.27
CA ALA A 133 5.68 -18.98 7.26
C ALA A 133 5.45 -18.36 8.63
N LYS A 134 6.02 -17.20 8.85
CA LYS A 134 5.75 -16.33 9.99
C LYS A 134 5.21 -15.01 9.49
N GLY A 135 4.33 -14.40 10.28
CA GLY A 135 3.75 -13.11 9.93
C GLY A 135 3.53 -12.23 11.14
N ARG A 136 4.02 -10.99 11.04
CA ARG A 136 3.76 -9.93 12.03
C ARG A 136 2.73 -8.98 11.49
N TRP A 137 1.79 -8.54 12.34
CA TRP A 137 0.70 -7.66 11.97
C TRP A 137 0.41 -6.67 13.07
N HIS A 138 0.04 -5.45 12.73
CA HIS A 138 -0.71 -4.60 13.64
C HIS A 138 -2.17 -5.04 13.69
N CYS A 139 -2.74 -4.95 14.89
CA CYS A 139 -4.17 -5.14 15.11
C CYS A 139 -4.76 -3.93 15.83
N LEU A 140 -5.91 -3.47 15.35
CA LEU A 140 -6.75 -2.48 16.01
C LEU A 140 -8.18 -3.00 15.98
N ARG A 141 -8.84 -2.96 17.14
CA ARG A 141 -10.20 -3.47 17.32
C ARG A 141 -11.12 -2.38 17.84
N PHE A 142 -12.26 -2.24 17.20
CA PHE A 142 -13.35 -1.38 17.67
C PHE A 142 -14.55 -2.27 17.97
N MET A 143 -14.97 -2.30 19.22
CA MET A 143 -16.07 -3.13 19.67
C MET A 143 -17.11 -2.32 20.40
N GLY A 144 -18.38 -2.69 20.24
CA GLY A 144 -19.52 -2.12 20.93
C GLY A 144 -20.68 -3.10 20.96
N ASP A 145 -21.37 -3.21 22.08
CA ASP A 145 -22.50 -4.11 22.25
C ASP A 145 -23.86 -3.49 21.86
N GLY A 146 -23.85 -2.18 21.53
CA GLY A 146 -25.07 -1.44 21.26
C GLY A 146 -25.93 -1.14 22.48
N LYS A 147 -25.45 -1.49 23.68
CA LYS A 147 -26.17 -1.38 24.97
C LYS A 147 -25.46 -0.51 25.98
N GLY A 148 -24.42 0.19 25.55
CA GLY A 148 -23.64 1.12 26.37
C GLY A 148 -22.21 0.71 26.64
N SER A 149 -21.78 -0.51 26.29
CA SER A 149 -20.42 -0.96 26.40
C SER A 149 -19.63 -0.78 25.08
N SER A 150 -18.39 -0.35 25.22
CA SER A 150 -17.49 -0.20 24.08
C SER A 150 -16.06 -0.49 24.48
N ARG A 151 -15.26 -0.96 23.53
CA ARG A 151 -13.83 -1.21 23.72
C ARG A 151 -13.06 -0.81 22.48
N ILE A 152 -11.91 -0.19 22.72
CA ILE A 152 -10.87 0.02 21.73
C ILE A 152 -9.66 -0.76 22.23
N GLU A 153 -9.06 -1.56 21.37
CA GLU A 153 -7.91 -2.36 21.71
C GLU A 153 -6.95 -2.40 20.54
N GLY A 154 -5.66 -2.28 20.82
CA GLY A 154 -4.64 -2.44 19.80
C GLY A 154 -3.44 -3.22 20.31
N GLY A 155 -2.76 -3.88 19.37
CA GLY A 155 -1.62 -4.72 19.68
C GLY A 155 -0.96 -5.29 18.43
N ILE A 156 -0.18 -6.34 18.64
CA ILE A 156 0.60 -6.99 17.61
C ILE A 156 0.30 -8.48 17.57
N PHE A 157 0.08 -9.00 16.38
CA PHE A 157 0.14 -10.44 16.11
C PHE A 157 1.55 -10.85 15.69
N GLU A 158 2.03 -11.95 16.24
CA GLU A 158 3.14 -12.77 15.76
C GLU A 158 2.61 -14.17 15.47
N ASN A 159 2.30 -14.41 14.21
CA ASN A 159 1.61 -15.60 13.77
C ASN A 159 2.57 -16.57 13.06
N GLN A 160 2.18 -17.84 13.10
CA GLN A 160 2.80 -18.89 12.29
C GLN A 160 1.74 -19.52 11.40
N TYR A 161 2.15 -19.86 10.21
CA TYR A 161 1.30 -20.47 9.19
C TYR A 161 1.94 -21.76 8.69
N ALA A 162 1.13 -22.70 8.30
CA ALA A 162 1.56 -23.96 7.71
C ALA A 162 0.75 -24.27 6.46
N LEU A 163 1.41 -24.82 5.45
CA LEU A 163 0.75 -25.36 4.26
C LEU A 163 0.22 -26.77 4.61
N VAL A 164 -1.10 -26.89 4.71
CA VAL A 164 -1.80 -28.14 5.03
C VAL A 164 -2.54 -28.62 3.78
N GLY A 165 -2.02 -29.67 3.16
CA GLY A 165 -2.43 -30.01 1.82
C GLY A 165 -2.00 -28.92 0.83
N GLU A 166 -2.98 -28.32 0.15
CA GLU A 166 -2.76 -27.21 -0.79
C GLU A 166 -3.20 -25.85 -0.22
N ARG A 167 -3.43 -25.74 1.10
CA ARG A 167 -4.01 -24.55 1.72
C ARG A 167 -3.16 -24.04 2.87
N TRP A 168 -2.99 -22.73 2.90
CA TRP A 168 -2.36 -22.09 4.04
C TRP A 168 -3.33 -21.99 5.22
N LYS A 169 -2.87 -22.46 6.37
CA LYS A 169 -3.61 -22.46 7.64
C LYS A 169 -2.81 -21.77 8.72
N ILE A 170 -3.51 -21.20 9.69
CA ILE A 170 -2.89 -20.64 10.89
C ILE A 170 -2.51 -21.79 11.82
N SER A 171 -1.23 -22.01 12.05
CA SER A 171 -0.73 -22.99 13.01
C SER A 171 -0.61 -22.41 14.42
N LEU A 172 -0.26 -21.12 14.51
CA LEU A 172 -0.27 -20.36 15.76
C LEU A 172 -0.70 -18.93 15.47
N MET A 173 -1.72 -18.45 16.14
CA MET A 173 -2.05 -17.03 16.23
C MET A 173 -1.69 -16.54 17.63
N ARG A 174 -0.74 -15.63 17.73
CA ARG A 174 -0.32 -15.06 18.99
C ARG A 174 -0.53 -13.56 19.02
N TYR A 175 -1.34 -13.10 19.95
CA TYR A 175 -1.67 -11.70 20.11
C TYR A 175 -1.04 -11.11 21.37
N TYR A 176 -0.39 -9.97 21.19
CA TYR A 176 0.16 -9.15 22.27
C TYR A 176 -0.65 -7.86 22.37
N PRO A 177 -1.59 -7.74 23.34
CA PRO A 177 -2.32 -6.50 23.57
C PRO A 177 -1.38 -5.45 24.11
N LEU A 178 -1.35 -4.27 23.50
CA LEU A 178 -0.47 -3.18 23.90
C LEU A 178 -1.23 -2.04 24.56
N TYR A 179 -2.42 -1.74 24.08
CA TYR A 179 -3.25 -0.69 24.64
C TYR A 179 -4.73 -1.05 24.54
N ALA A 180 -5.51 -0.58 25.52
CA ALA A 180 -6.95 -0.79 25.53
C ALA A 180 -7.66 0.27 26.37
N GLY A 181 -8.95 0.47 26.07
CA GLY A 181 -9.84 1.36 26.81
C GLY A 181 -11.25 1.37 26.27
N SER A 182 -12.09 2.21 26.87
CA SER A 182 -13.45 2.44 26.40
C SER A 182 -13.50 3.57 25.36
N TYR A 183 -14.57 3.64 24.59
CA TYR A 183 -14.79 4.81 23.75
C TYR A 183 -14.87 6.10 24.56
N ARG A 184 -15.54 6.04 25.72
CA ARG A 184 -15.74 7.19 26.57
C ARG A 184 -14.45 7.75 27.12
N ASP A 185 -13.58 6.88 27.65
CA ASP A 185 -12.42 7.31 28.41
C ASP A 185 -11.15 7.36 27.57
N GLY A 186 -11.18 6.84 26.35
CA GLY A 186 -10.00 6.60 25.53
C GLY A 186 -9.24 5.37 26.00
N TRP A 187 -8.06 5.19 25.47
CA TRP A 187 -7.21 4.03 25.75
C TRP A 187 -5.89 4.42 26.42
N LYS A 188 -5.25 3.44 27.00
CA LYS A 188 -3.93 3.55 27.62
C LYS A 188 -3.16 2.24 27.44
N ASN A 189 -1.87 2.27 27.72
CA ASN A 189 -1.06 1.07 27.78
C ASN A 189 -1.70 0.03 28.70
N VAL A 190 -1.70 -1.23 28.29
CA VAL A 190 -2.20 -2.31 29.15
C VAL A 190 -1.45 -2.33 30.47
N GLY A 191 -2.19 -2.51 31.57
CA GLY A 191 -1.63 -2.47 32.92
C GLY A 191 -1.11 -1.10 33.39
N GLY A 192 -1.26 -0.02 32.60
CA GLY A 192 -0.74 1.31 32.95
C GLY A 192 0.79 1.37 33.04
N LYS A 193 1.50 0.45 32.38
CA LYS A 193 2.96 0.32 32.43
C LYS A 193 3.61 0.67 31.08
N GLY A 194 4.92 0.83 31.10
CA GLY A 194 5.71 0.91 29.88
C GLY A 194 5.58 -0.36 29.05
N LEU A 195 5.55 -0.19 27.72
CA LEU A 195 5.39 -1.28 26.78
C LEU A 195 6.76 -1.84 26.37
N PRO A 196 6.98 -3.17 26.50
CA PRO A 196 8.19 -3.80 26.00
C PRO A 196 8.19 -3.85 24.47
N VAL A 197 9.37 -4.13 23.92
CA VAL A 197 9.48 -4.50 22.50
C VAL A 197 9.01 -5.94 22.35
N ILE A 198 8.02 -6.16 21.48
CA ILE A 198 7.60 -7.51 21.10
C ILE A 198 8.69 -8.10 20.19
N PRO A 199 9.19 -9.31 20.48
CA PRO A 199 10.22 -9.94 19.67
C PRO A 199 9.86 -10.01 18.19
N TYR A 200 10.82 -9.73 17.34
CA TYR A 200 10.66 -9.85 15.88
C TYR A 200 11.00 -11.27 15.43
N HIS A 201 10.27 -11.78 14.48
CA HIS A 201 10.64 -13.03 13.79
C HIS A 201 11.57 -12.79 12.59
N TYR A 202 11.96 -11.56 12.33
CA TYR A 202 12.79 -11.15 11.19
C TYR A 202 13.83 -10.12 11.60
N THR A 203 14.86 -10.00 10.80
CA THR A 203 15.88 -8.96 10.82
C THR A 203 15.65 -7.98 9.66
N PRO A 204 16.33 -6.82 9.61
CA PRO A 204 16.27 -5.94 8.45
C PRO A 204 16.70 -6.62 7.15
N ASP A 205 17.67 -7.52 7.23
CA ASP A 205 18.15 -8.27 6.08
C ASP A 205 17.10 -9.26 5.57
N GLU A 206 16.42 -9.96 6.50
CA GLU A 206 15.35 -10.91 6.18
C GLU A 206 14.10 -10.21 5.63
N ALA A 207 13.75 -9.03 6.17
CA ALA A 207 12.62 -8.25 5.64
C ALA A 207 12.84 -7.80 4.18
N GLY A 208 14.08 -7.69 3.75
CA GLY A 208 14.47 -7.32 2.39
C GLY A 208 14.86 -8.50 1.48
N ILE A 209 14.76 -9.76 1.96
CA ILE A 209 15.02 -10.92 1.10
C ILE A 209 13.99 -10.95 -0.02
N PRO A 210 14.40 -11.01 -1.30
CA PRO A 210 13.48 -11.21 -2.40
C PRO A 210 12.68 -12.51 -2.21
N ILE A 211 11.39 -12.48 -2.52
CA ILE A 211 10.52 -13.66 -2.44
C ILE A 211 10.96 -14.70 -3.46
N LEU A 212 11.42 -14.22 -4.61
CA LEU A 212 11.91 -15.04 -5.72
C LEU A 212 13.36 -15.45 -5.54
N ASN A 213 13.80 -16.42 -6.31
CA ASN A 213 15.19 -16.91 -6.38
C ASN A 213 15.76 -17.43 -5.04
N GLN A 214 14.91 -17.86 -4.14
CA GLN A 214 15.36 -18.58 -2.96
C GLN A 214 15.55 -20.05 -3.33
N LYS A 215 16.78 -20.56 -3.16
CA LYS A 215 17.06 -21.96 -3.41
C LYS A 215 16.33 -22.82 -2.37
N PRO A 216 15.40 -23.71 -2.78
CA PRO A 216 14.80 -24.63 -1.85
C PRO A 216 15.85 -25.56 -1.26
N SER A 217 15.67 -25.96 -0.01
CA SER A 217 16.60 -26.91 0.65
C SER A 217 16.49 -28.35 0.11
N ALA A 218 15.45 -28.63 -0.68
CA ALA A 218 15.24 -29.88 -1.41
C ALA A 218 14.57 -29.59 -2.75
N ALA A 219 14.78 -30.43 -3.75
CA ALA A 219 14.09 -30.32 -5.01
C ALA A 219 12.57 -30.41 -4.80
N PRO A 220 11.77 -29.54 -5.43
CA PRO A 220 10.33 -29.58 -5.29
C PRO A 220 9.78 -30.91 -5.82
N GLU A 221 8.85 -31.49 -5.09
CA GLU A 221 8.17 -32.74 -5.49
C GLU A 221 7.08 -32.50 -6.56
N GLY A 222 6.93 -31.28 -7.06
CA GLY A 222 5.89 -30.87 -7.98
C GLY A 222 6.30 -30.97 -9.45
N LYS A 223 5.32 -31.22 -10.32
CA LYS A 223 5.50 -31.11 -11.78
C LYS A 223 5.67 -29.63 -12.16
N SER A 224 6.63 -29.35 -13.03
CA SER A 224 6.73 -28.03 -13.66
C SER A 224 5.42 -27.70 -14.38
N LEU A 225 5.02 -26.43 -14.28
CA LEU A 225 3.85 -25.93 -14.99
C LEU A 225 4.12 -25.85 -16.51
N SER A 226 3.06 -25.88 -17.30
CA SER A 226 3.22 -25.55 -18.73
C SER A 226 3.50 -24.06 -18.92
N PRO A 227 4.12 -23.64 -20.03
CA PRO A 227 4.31 -22.22 -20.33
C PRO A 227 2.99 -21.42 -20.29
N GLU A 228 1.90 -22.01 -20.79
CA GLU A 228 0.59 -21.35 -20.83
C GLU A 228 0.02 -21.18 -19.43
N GLU A 229 0.23 -22.16 -18.55
CA GLU A 229 -0.21 -22.05 -17.15
C GLU A 229 0.63 -21.01 -16.42
N LEU A 230 1.92 -20.89 -16.68
CA LEU A 230 2.78 -19.83 -16.13
C LEU A 230 2.30 -18.45 -16.59
N VAL A 231 2.04 -18.28 -17.89
CA VAL A 231 1.49 -17.02 -18.43
C VAL A 231 0.21 -16.64 -17.70
N TYR A 232 -0.72 -17.58 -17.60
CA TYR A 232 -2.01 -17.36 -16.93
C TYR A 232 -1.85 -16.93 -15.49
N ARG A 233 -1.13 -17.70 -14.68
CA ARG A 233 -1.01 -17.45 -13.24
C ARG A 233 -0.22 -16.18 -12.93
N ILE A 234 0.84 -15.89 -13.69
CA ILE A 234 1.58 -14.64 -13.57
C ILE A 234 0.71 -13.45 -13.96
N SER A 235 -0.12 -13.59 -15.01
CA SER A 235 -1.10 -12.55 -15.37
C SER A 235 -2.07 -12.27 -14.23
N GLN A 236 -2.61 -13.30 -13.59
CA GLN A 236 -3.50 -13.13 -12.45
C GLN A 236 -2.86 -12.32 -11.32
N LEU A 237 -1.58 -12.55 -11.02
CA LEU A 237 -0.86 -11.77 -10.01
C LEU A 237 -0.70 -10.29 -10.41
N ASN A 238 -0.32 -10.03 -11.65
CA ASN A 238 -0.17 -8.65 -12.14
C ASN A 238 -1.51 -7.90 -12.13
N GLU A 239 -2.59 -8.56 -12.54
CA GLU A 239 -3.93 -7.98 -12.56
C GLU A 239 -4.46 -7.71 -11.13
N GLU A 240 -4.15 -8.59 -10.18
CA GLU A 240 -4.48 -8.35 -8.77
C GLU A 240 -3.83 -7.06 -8.26
N ASP A 241 -2.56 -6.81 -8.62
CA ASP A 241 -1.84 -5.60 -8.25
C ASP A 241 -2.49 -4.34 -8.83
N GLU A 242 -2.89 -4.39 -10.11
CA GLU A 242 -3.56 -3.28 -10.78
C GLU A 242 -4.92 -2.97 -10.14
N VAL A 243 -5.73 -3.98 -9.88
CA VAL A 243 -7.04 -3.82 -9.22
C VAL A 243 -6.87 -3.23 -7.82
N ARG A 244 -5.91 -3.73 -7.04
CA ARG A 244 -5.64 -3.20 -5.69
C ARG A 244 -5.18 -1.75 -5.74
N ASN A 245 -4.28 -1.40 -6.64
CA ASN A 245 -3.82 -0.04 -6.84
C ASN A 245 -4.95 0.91 -7.25
N LEU A 246 -5.86 0.46 -8.12
CA LEU A 246 -7.02 1.24 -8.54
C LEU A 246 -7.95 1.55 -7.37
N VAL A 247 -8.29 0.53 -6.56
CA VAL A 247 -9.16 0.69 -5.38
C VAL A 247 -8.49 1.61 -4.34
N HIS A 248 -7.22 1.44 -4.10
CA HIS A 248 -6.51 2.29 -3.14
C HIS A 248 -6.35 3.73 -3.63
N SER A 249 -6.09 3.94 -4.92
CA SER A 249 -6.04 5.28 -5.53
C SER A 249 -7.39 5.99 -5.43
N MET A 250 -8.48 5.27 -5.69
CA MET A 250 -9.84 5.79 -5.55
C MET A 250 -10.07 6.38 -4.14
N GLY A 251 -9.63 5.68 -3.09
CA GLY A 251 -9.77 6.18 -1.72
C GLY A 251 -9.08 7.53 -1.49
N TYR A 252 -7.87 7.72 -2.06
CA TYR A 252 -7.19 9.03 -1.98
C TYR A 252 -7.93 10.13 -2.74
N TYR A 253 -8.53 9.81 -3.89
CA TYR A 253 -9.35 10.76 -4.64
C TYR A 253 -10.62 11.14 -3.86
N VAL A 254 -11.26 10.15 -3.21
CA VAL A 254 -12.44 10.38 -2.36
C VAL A 254 -12.09 11.28 -1.18
N ASP A 255 -10.97 11.04 -0.49
CA ASP A 255 -10.55 11.86 0.64
C ASP A 255 -10.44 13.35 0.30
N ARG A 256 -10.01 13.64 -0.90
CA ARG A 256 -9.80 15.01 -1.39
C ARG A 256 -10.96 15.54 -2.21
N ARG A 257 -12.04 14.78 -2.34
CA ARG A 257 -13.20 15.10 -3.16
C ARG A 257 -12.83 15.46 -4.59
N MET A 258 -11.95 14.68 -5.17
CA MET A 258 -11.51 14.82 -6.56
C MET A 258 -12.47 14.08 -7.46
N TRP A 259 -13.69 14.62 -7.58
CA TRP A 259 -14.80 13.90 -8.16
C TRP A 259 -14.59 13.53 -9.62
N ASP A 260 -13.93 14.37 -10.40
CA ASP A 260 -13.59 14.05 -11.79
C ASP A 260 -12.65 12.85 -11.87
N ASP A 261 -11.64 12.80 -10.99
CA ASP A 261 -10.70 11.69 -10.96
C ASP A 261 -11.37 10.40 -10.45
N VAL A 262 -12.32 10.49 -9.52
CA VAL A 262 -13.15 9.36 -9.09
C VAL A 262 -13.98 8.84 -10.25
N ILE A 263 -14.68 9.72 -10.97
CA ILE A 263 -15.55 9.36 -12.08
C ILE A 263 -14.77 8.72 -13.22
N ASP A 264 -13.57 9.21 -13.49
CA ASP A 264 -12.68 8.64 -14.52
C ASP A 264 -12.36 7.16 -14.29
N LEU A 265 -12.43 6.68 -13.03
CA LEU A 265 -12.14 5.28 -12.73
C LEU A 265 -13.25 4.31 -13.17
N PHE A 266 -14.44 4.83 -13.50
CA PHE A 266 -15.59 3.99 -13.78
C PHE A 266 -15.73 3.62 -15.26
N THR A 267 -16.46 2.54 -15.47
CA THR A 267 -17.04 2.26 -16.81
C THR A 267 -18.08 3.31 -17.15
N PRO A 268 -18.43 3.48 -18.44
CA PRO A 268 -19.47 4.41 -18.86
C PRO A 268 -20.82 4.21 -18.16
N ASN A 269 -21.12 2.98 -17.76
CA ASN A 269 -22.36 2.60 -17.05
C ASN A 269 -22.11 2.28 -15.57
N GLY A 270 -21.01 2.77 -14.99
CA GLY A 270 -20.65 2.51 -13.61
C GLY A 270 -21.65 3.09 -12.61
N THR A 271 -21.70 2.47 -11.44
CA THR A 271 -22.66 2.82 -10.37
C THR A 271 -22.00 2.87 -9.00
N ILE A 272 -22.61 3.61 -8.08
CA ILE A 272 -22.28 3.59 -6.65
C ILE A 272 -23.50 3.12 -5.88
N SER A 273 -23.32 2.09 -5.06
CA SER A 273 -24.34 1.55 -4.17
C SER A 273 -23.95 1.78 -2.71
N VAL A 274 -24.82 2.34 -1.93
CA VAL A 274 -24.66 2.48 -0.48
C VAL A 274 -25.85 1.81 0.19
N ASP A 275 -25.57 0.79 0.97
CA ASP A 275 -26.56 -0.15 1.49
C ASP A 275 -27.37 -0.79 0.34
N SER A 276 -28.63 -0.49 0.19
CA SER A 276 -29.44 -1.01 -0.92
C SER A 276 -29.77 0.05 -1.98
N ASN A 277 -29.20 1.25 -1.83
CA ASN A 277 -29.48 2.37 -2.73
C ASN A 277 -28.39 2.48 -3.77
N THR A 278 -28.73 2.22 -5.02
CA THR A 278 -27.82 2.32 -6.16
C THR A 278 -28.08 3.60 -6.94
N SER A 279 -27.01 4.29 -7.33
CA SER A 279 -27.10 5.46 -8.21
C SER A 279 -27.66 5.10 -9.58
N PRO A 280 -28.25 6.05 -10.32
CA PRO A 280 -28.34 5.90 -11.76
C PRO A 280 -26.96 5.57 -12.37
N PRO A 281 -26.90 4.83 -13.48
CA PRO A 281 -25.64 4.52 -14.14
C PRO A 281 -25.03 5.76 -14.80
N GLY A 282 -23.71 5.75 -14.90
CA GLY A 282 -22.91 6.75 -15.62
C GLY A 282 -22.59 8.01 -14.84
N ALA A 283 -21.86 8.91 -15.47
CA ALA A 283 -21.22 10.04 -14.82
C ALA A 283 -22.17 10.94 -14.02
N SER A 284 -23.36 11.24 -14.53
CA SER A 284 -24.34 12.08 -13.81
C SER A 284 -24.90 11.40 -12.56
N GLY A 285 -25.12 10.08 -12.63
CA GLY A 285 -25.53 9.29 -11.48
C GLY A 285 -24.45 9.23 -10.41
N LEU A 286 -23.21 8.98 -10.80
CA LEU A 286 -22.05 9.01 -9.92
C LEU A 286 -21.90 10.38 -9.25
N GLN A 287 -21.93 11.47 -10.03
CA GLN A 287 -21.82 12.82 -9.51
C GLN A 287 -22.92 13.15 -8.47
N SER A 288 -24.12 12.64 -8.68
CA SER A 288 -25.25 12.86 -7.74
C SER A 288 -24.98 12.25 -6.35
N VAL A 289 -24.28 11.11 -6.30
CA VAL A 289 -23.87 10.46 -5.04
C VAL A 289 -22.71 11.21 -4.41
N LEU A 290 -21.68 11.53 -5.19
CA LEU A 290 -20.49 12.22 -4.72
C LEU A 290 -20.80 13.61 -4.16
N ASN A 291 -21.71 14.34 -4.78
CA ASN A 291 -22.16 15.66 -4.30
C ASN A 291 -22.82 15.62 -2.91
N ARG A 292 -23.35 14.46 -2.50
CA ARG A 292 -23.87 14.30 -1.12
C ARG A 292 -22.75 14.28 -0.07
N MET A 293 -21.55 13.93 -0.46
CA MET A 293 -20.36 14.03 0.41
C MET A 293 -19.80 15.47 0.44
N GLY A 294 -20.32 16.36 -0.40
CA GLY A 294 -19.95 17.77 -0.52
C GLY A 294 -19.39 18.12 -1.90
N PRO A 295 -19.16 19.41 -2.15
CA PRO A 295 -18.61 19.87 -3.43
C PRO A 295 -17.20 19.33 -3.68
N ALA A 296 -16.78 19.36 -4.93
CA ALA A 296 -15.43 18.98 -5.31
C ALA A 296 -14.38 19.82 -4.56
N GLY A 297 -13.31 19.18 -4.15
CA GLY A 297 -12.24 19.78 -3.34
C GLY A 297 -12.57 19.86 -1.86
N LEU A 298 -11.52 19.96 -1.06
CA LEU A 298 -11.63 20.21 0.38
C LEU A 298 -11.35 21.67 0.69
N THR A 299 -12.14 22.23 1.61
CA THR A 299 -11.90 23.53 2.19
C THR A 299 -11.38 23.42 3.62
N ARG A 300 -10.77 24.49 4.12
CA ARG A 300 -10.33 24.55 5.51
C ARG A 300 -11.48 24.23 6.46
N GLY A 301 -11.24 23.32 7.38
CA GLY A 301 -12.20 22.88 8.39
C GLY A 301 -13.07 21.70 7.99
N ILE A 302 -12.93 21.20 6.76
CA ILE A 302 -13.61 19.98 6.33
C ILE A 302 -12.64 18.79 6.33
N LEU A 303 -12.94 17.78 7.10
CA LEU A 303 -12.30 16.48 7.05
C LEU A 303 -13.22 15.50 6.30
N ASN A 304 -12.67 14.76 5.36
CA ASN A 304 -13.34 13.74 4.56
C ASN A 304 -12.40 12.58 4.31
N ASP A 305 -12.00 11.93 5.40
CA ASP A 305 -11.05 10.82 5.33
C ASP A 305 -11.77 9.49 5.35
N HIS A 306 -11.45 8.66 4.37
CA HIS A 306 -12.03 7.33 4.15
C HIS A 306 -10.92 6.27 4.01
N PRO A 307 -10.08 6.05 5.04
CA PRO A 307 -9.05 5.04 4.97
C PRO A 307 -9.60 3.66 4.69
N ILE A 308 -8.96 2.99 3.73
CA ILE A 308 -9.29 1.64 3.27
C ILE A 308 -8.35 0.65 3.94
N TYR A 309 -8.94 -0.44 4.43
CA TYR A 309 -8.24 -1.49 5.16
C TYR A 309 -8.53 -2.86 4.57
N GLN A 310 -7.58 -3.78 4.71
CA GLN A 310 -7.74 -5.21 4.49
C GLN A 310 -8.24 -5.56 3.08
N THR A 311 -7.81 -4.82 2.08
CA THR A 311 -8.23 -5.08 0.71
C THR A 311 -7.77 -6.46 0.25
N THR A 312 -8.75 -7.29 -0.11
CA THR A 312 -8.53 -8.55 -0.82
C THR A 312 -9.14 -8.43 -2.22
N VAL A 313 -8.47 -9.00 -3.20
CA VAL A 313 -8.89 -8.99 -4.60
C VAL A 313 -9.08 -10.43 -5.05
N GLU A 314 -10.16 -10.69 -5.74
CA GLU A 314 -10.50 -11.98 -6.34
C GLU A 314 -10.81 -11.77 -7.81
N LEU A 315 -9.97 -12.33 -8.66
CA LEU A 315 -10.13 -12.26 -10.11
C LEU A 315 -11.01 -13.40 -10.59
N ALA A 316 -11.86 -13.11 -11.56
CA ALA A 316 -12.57 -14.16 -12.28
C ALA A 316 -11.57 -15.00 -13.10
N PRO A 317 -11.84 -16.29 -13.31
CA PRO A 317 -10.93 -17.16 -14.06
C PRO A 317 -10.65 -16.69 -15.50
N ASP A 318 -11.58 -15.94 -16.10
CA ASP A 318 -11.39 -15.38 -17.44
C ASP A 318 -10.49 -14.14 -17.48
N GLY A 319 -10.13 -13.57 -16.31
CA GLY A 319 -9.32 -12.37 -16.19
C GLY A 319 -10.04 -11.08 -16.59
N LEU A 320 -11.37 -11.12 -16.82
CA LEU A 320 -12.14 -9.97 -17.30
C LEU A 320 -12.93 -9.25 -16.21
N SER A 321 -13.07 -9.85 -15.04
CA SER A 321 -13.72 -9.21 -13.91
C SER A 321 -13.01 -9.51 -12.60
N ALA A 322 -13.21 -8.63 -11.63
CA ALA A 322 -12.63 -8.76 -10.30
C ALA A 322 -13.60 -8.26 -9.23
N ILE A 323 -13.41 -8.81 -8.05
CA ILE A 323 -14.10 -8.36 -6.83
C ILE A 323 -13.04 -7.91 -5.85
N ALA A 324 -13.12 -6.65 -5.40
CA ALA A 324 -12.33 -6.13 -4.31
C ALA A 324 -13.19 -5.97 -3.06
N ARG A 325 -12.67 -6.40 -1.92
CA ARG A 325 -13.36 -6.36 -0.62
C ARG A 325 -12.46 -5.77 0.44
N GLY A 326 -13.08 -5.19 1.44
CA GLY A 326 -12.37 -4.69 2.60
C GLY A 326 -13.27 -3.91 3.55
N LEU A 327 -12.61 -3.12 4.35
CA LEU A 327 -13.22 -2.22 5.33
C LEU A 327 -12.84 -0.78 4.98
N GLU A 328 -13.78 0.13 5.12
CA GLU A 328 -13.56 1.57 5.10
C GLU A 328 -14.03 2.16 6.42
N ILE A 329 -13.22 3.02 7.02
CA ILE A 329 -13.60 3.75 8.22
C ILE A 329 -13.58 5.24 7.91
N GLY A 330 -14.77 5.82 7.72
CA GLY A 330 -14.93 7.24 7.48
C GLY A 330 -14.69 8.06 8.76
N MET A 331 -13.82 9.05 8.65
CA MET A 331 -13.62 10.12 9.63
C MET A 331 -14.05 11.43 8.99
N ILE A 332 -15.28 11.83 9.27
CA ILE A 332 -15.91 13.00 8.66
C ILE A 332 -16.02 14.10 9.69
N GLY A 333 -15.67 15.32 9.32
CA GLY A 333 -15.73 16.45 10.23
C GLY A 333 -15.96 17.78 9.54
N ASP A 334 -16.69 18.64 10.24
CA ASP A 334 -16.88 20.05 9.91
C ASP A 334 -16.56 20.89 11.14
N HIS A 335 -15.44 21.57 11.09
CA HIS A 335 -14.97 22.38 12.21
C HIS A 335 -15.87 23.58 12.49
N ALA A 336 -16.43 24.21 11.45
CA ALA A 336 -17.29 25.38 11.60
C ALA A 336 -18.62 25.01 12.28
N ASN A 337 -19.18 23.86 11.92
CA ASN A 337 -20.41 23.34 12.48
C ASN A 337 -20.19 22.47 13.72
N ARG A 338 -18.93 22.26 14.13
CA ARG A 338 -18.57 21.41 15.25
C ARG A 338 -19.18 20.01 15.17
N SER A 339 -19.24 19.47 13.97
CA SER A 339 -19.75 18.13 13.73
C SER A 339 -18.61 17.16 13.37
N ALA A 340 -18.70 15.96 13.88
CA ALA A 340 -17.77 14.90 13.57
C ALA A 340 -18.46 13.54 13.65
N GLN A 341 -18.15 12.65 12.72
CA GLN A 341 -18.76 11.34 12.62
C GLN A 341 -17.73 10.26 12.33
N TRP A 342 -18.02 9.09 12.87
CA TRP A 342 -17.46 7.82 12.44
C TRP A 342 -18.40 7.11 11.49
N GLN A 343 -17.85 6.52 10.43
CA GLN A 343 -18.58 5.61 9.55
C GLN A 343 -17.77 4.32 9.39
N PHE A 344 -18.37 3.21 9.77
CA PHE A 344 -17.79 1.88 9.57
C PHE A 344 -18.52 1.20 8.42
N CYS A 345 -17.82 0.94 7.33
CA CYS A 345 -18.38 0.37 6.13
C CYS A 345 -17.56 -0.84 5.68
N THR A 346 -18.22 -1.92 5.35
CA THR A 346 -17.59 -2.94 4.50
C THR A 346 -17.86 -2.60 3.05
N PHE A 347 -16.94 -2.92 2.18
CA PHE A 347 -17.13 -2.74 0.75
C PHE A 347 -16.94 -4.04 -0.02
N ARG A 348 -17.62 -4.10 -1.16
CA ARG A 348 -17.52 -5.16 -2.16
C ARG A 348 -17.66 -4.54 -3.54
N HIS A 349 -16.54 -4.12 -4.09
CA HIS A 349 -16.51 -3.47 -5.40
C HIS A 349 -16.40 -4.49 -6.51
N THR A 350 -17.07 -4.23 -7.62
CA THR A 350 -16.94 -5.00 -8.85
C THR A 350 -16.17 -4.18 -9.87
N LEU A 351 -15.14 -4.78 -10.42
CA LEU A 351 -14.32 -4.19 -11.46
C LEU A 351 -14.38 -5.06 -12.71
N VAL A 352 -14.21 -4.44 -13.85
CA VAL A 352 -14.15 -5.11 -15.14
C VAL A 352 -12.93 -4.62 -15.90
N ARG A 353 -12.35 -5.51 -16.66
CA ARG A 353 -11.23 -5.20 -17.54
C ARG A 353 -11.76 -4.94 -18.93
N ASP A 354 -11.39 -3.80 -19.45
CA ASP A 354 -11.72 -3.42 -20.82
C ASP A 354 -10.94 -4.33 -21.78
N PRO A 355 -11.60 -5.11 -22.66
CA PRO A 355 -10.90 -6.07 -23.50
C PRO A 355 -10.02 -5.40 -24.57
N ASP A 356 -10.35 -4.19 -25.00
CA ASP A 356 -9.62 -3.50 -26.06
C ASP A 356 -8.38 -2.77 -25.53
N THR A 357 -8.49 -2.21 -24.33
CA THR A 357 -7.41 -1.41 -23.72
C THR A 357 -6.67 -2.14 -22.60
N SER A 358 -7.20 -3.28 -22.16
CA SER A 358 -6.71 -4.02 -20.99
C SER A 358 -6.69 -3.20 -19.69
N ILE A 359 -7.42 -2.10 -19.61
CA ILE A 359 -7.49 -1.22 -18.46
C ILE A 359 -8.62 -1.68 -17.53
N TRP A 360 -8.30 -1.84 -16.25
CA TRP A 360 -9.29 -2.10 -15.23
C TRP A 360 -10.11 -0.86 -14.92
N LYS A 361 -11.43 -1.02 -14.81
CA LYS A 361 -12.39 0.04 -14.50
C LYS A 361 -13.38 -0.43 -13.45
N ILE A 362 -13.89 0.50 -12.66
CA ILE A 362 -14.90 0.21 -11.64
C ILE A 362 -16.27 0.09 -12.34
N GLN A 363 -16.91 -1.05 -12.17
CA GLN A 363 -18.30 -1.24 -12.60
C GLN A 363 -19.29 -0.83 -11.52
N ASN A 364 -19.00 -1.20 -10.26
CA ASN A 364 -19.83 -0.87 -9.14
C ASN A 364 -19.01 -0.69 -7.87
N LEU A 365 -19.09 0.47 -7.24
CA LEU A 365 -18.70 0.65 -5.85
C LEU A 365 -19.87 0.28 -4.96
N ASN A 366 -19.69 -0.73 -4.13
CA ASN A 366 -20.74 -1.17 -3.22
C ASN A 366 -20.25 -1.10 -1.78
N TYR A 367 -20.92 -0.26 -1.00
CA TYR A 367 -20.68 -0.07 0.42
C TYR A 367 -21.85 -0.56 1.25
N SER A 368 -21.52 -1.25 2.33
CA SER A 368 -22.49 -1.66 3.35
C SER A 368 -22.08 -1.06 4.68
N ARG A 369 -22.87 -0.08 5.17
CA ARG A 369 -22.60 0.57 6.43
C ARG A 369 -22.89 -0.37 7.58
N LEU A 370 -21.89 -0.65 8.40
CA LEU A 370 -22.04 -1.41 9.63
C LEU A 370 -22.61 -0.52 10.74
N LEU A 371 -22.05 0.70 10.84
CA LEU A 371 -22.44 1.65 11.88
C LEU A 371 -22.02 3.06 11.46
N VAL A 372 -22.83 4.04 11.80
CA VAL A 372 -22.49 5.47 11.79
C VAL A 372 -22.73 6.02 13.18
N ALA A 373 -21.77 6.75 13.73
CA ALA A 373 -21.87 7.33 15.05
C ALA A 373 -21.37 8.77 15.07
N GLU A 374 -22.06 9.64 15.81
CA GLU A 374 -21.51 10.94 16.17
C GLU A 374 -20.25 10.76 17.00
N TYR A 375 -19.21 11.54 16.72
CA TYR A 375 -17.96 11.45 17.46
C TYR A 375 -18.15 11.68 18.96
N ALA A 376 -19.03 12.60 19.34
CA ALA A 376 -19.30 12.89 20.75
C ALA A 376 -19.94 11.69 21.48
N ALA A 377 -20.86 11.01 20.85
CA ALA A 377 -21.61 9.88 21.43
C ALA A 377 -20.86 8.56 21.32
N GLY A 378 -20.15 8.35 20.21
CA GLY A 378 -19.48 7.10 19.88
C GLY A 378 -20.45 5.98 19.52
N TRP A 379 -19.96 4.75 19.52
CA TRP A 379 -20.68 3.57 19.08
C TRP A 379 -21.19 2.64 20.19
N ALA A 380 -20.97 2.98 21.45
CA ALA A 380 -21.38 2.14 22.58
C ALA A 380 -22.89 1.84 22.61
N SER A 381 -23.71 2.80 22.22
CA SER A 381 -25.18 2.71 22.18
C SER A 381 -25.77 2.50 20.81
N GLY A 382 -24.99 2.07 19.83
CA GLY A 382 -25.48 1.63 18.52
C GLY A 382 -25.51 2.65 17.39
N GLY A 383 -24.99 3.84 17.61
CA GLY A 383 -24.89 4.88 16.56
C GLY A 383 -26.20 5.54 16.17
N ILE A 384 -26.19 6.31 15.08
CA ILE A 384 -27.29 7.17 14.62
C ILE A 384 -28.11 6.58 13.48
N LEU A 385 -27.66 5.52 12.83
CA LEU A 385 -28.46 4.83 11.83
C LEU A 385 -29.51 3.97 12.53
N PRO A 386 -30.74 3.88 11.97
CA PRO A 386 -31.69 2.91 12.46
C PRO A 386 -31.05 1.53 12.45
N ALA A 387 -31.19 0.84 13.55
CA ALA A 387 -30.70 -0.52 13.68
C ALA A 387 -31.20 -1.33 12.48
N ARG A 388 -30.32 -1.97 11.72
CA ARG A 388 -30.75 -2.88 10.67
C ARG A 388 -31.60 -3.96 11.30
N ALA A 389 -32.71 -4.28 10.66
CA ALA A 389 -33.58 -5.37 11.10
C ALA A 389 -32.84 -6.72 11.10
N SER A 390 -31.77 -6.85 10.33
CA SER A 390 -30.94 -8.04 10.25
C SER A 390 -29.44 -7.65 10.19
N PRO A 391 -28.56 -8.43 10.79
CA PRO A 391 -27.13 -8.24 10.61
C PRO A 391 -26.77 -8.35 9.13
N PRO A 392 -25.73 -7.63 8.66
CA PRO A 392 -25.29 -7.76 7.28
C PRO A 392 -24.89 -9.22 7.03
N THR A 393 -25.49 -9.84 6.03
CA THR A 393 -25.11 -11.19 5.59
C THR A 393 -23.77 -11.07 4.86
N PRO A 394 -22.76 -11.88 5.20
CA PRO A 394 -21.54 -11.93 4.42
C PRO A 394 -21.89 -12.24 2.97
N PRO A 395 -21.26 -11.58 2.01
CA PRO A 395 -21.45 -11.91 0.60
C PRO A 395 -21.22 -13.40 0.36
N ALA A 396 -22.02 -14.03 -0.49
CA ALA A 396 -21.94 -15.47 -0.77
C ALA A 396 -20.53 -15.95 -1.18
N PHE A 397 -19.73 -15.07 -1.77
CA PHE A 397 -18.39 -15.38 -2.21
C PHE A 397 -17.32 -15.34 -1.07
N LEU A 398 -17.57 -14.67 0.07
CA LEU A 398 -16.78 -14.94 1.28
C LEU A 398 -16.90 -16.41 1.67
N LEU A 399 -18.09 -16.99 1.46
CA LEU A 399 -18.33 -18.43 1.61
C LEU A 399 -17.65 -19.20 0.48
N GLY A 400 -17.57 -18.66 -0.72
CA GLY A 400 -16.84 -19.23 -1.85
C GLY A 400 -15.33 -19.33 -1.62
N PHE A 401 -14.71 -18.27 -1.07
CA PHE A 401 -13.29 -18.32 -0.68
C PHE A 401 -12.99 -19.41 0.34
N LEU A 402 -13.94 -19.71 1.23
CA LEU A 402 -13.84 -20.78 2.22
C LEU A 402 -14.13 -22.16 1.64
N ASN A 403 -14.95 -22.24 0.60
CA ASN A 403 -15.28 -23.46 -0.12
C ASN A 403 -14.32 -23.71 -1.31
N TYR A 404 -13.26 -22.94 -1.44
CA TYR A 404 -12.21 -23.22 -2.42
C TYR A 404 -11.62 -24.60 -2.14
N SER A 405 -12.23 -25.57 -2.75
CA SER A 405 -11.87 -27.00 -2.59
C SER A 405 -10.73 -27.38 -3.47
N SER A 406 -9.85 -26.61 -3.78
CA SER A 406 -8.58 -26.87 -4.43
C SER A 406 -8.04 -25.68 -5.22
N SER A 407 -6.77 -25.48 -5.02
CA SER A 407 -5.83 -24.99 -6.02
C SER A 407 -6.21 -23.69 -6.75
N VAL A 408 -5.21 -22.90 -6.91
CA VAL A 408 -5.07 -21.87 -7.94
C VAL A 408 -6.07 -22.08 -9.07
N PRO A 409 -6.85 -21.06 -9.45
CA PRO A 409 -7.80 -21.18 -10.54
C PRO A 409 -7.12 -21.80 -11.76
N ARG A 410 -7.60 -22.93 -12.21
CA ARG A 410 -7.10 -23.52 -13.45
C ARG A 410 -7.47 -22.61 -14.61
N ARG A 411 -6.53 -22.43 -15.52
CA ARG A 411 -6.74 -21.67 -16.75
C ARG A 411 -7.96 -22.22 -17.51
N PRO A 412 -9.01 -21.40 -17.75
CA PRO A 412 -10.11 -21.81 -18.61
C PRO A 412 -9.60 -22.06 -20.04
N GLU A 413 -10.20 -23.00 -20.74
CA GLU A 413 -9.88 -23.24 -22.16
C GLU A 413 -10.13 -21.99 -23.04
N SER A 414 -11.13 -21.18 -22.64
CA SER A 414 -11.47 -19.93 -23.31
C SER A 414 -10.53 -18.76 -22.99
N TRP A 415 -9.66 -18.91 -21.98
CA TRP A 415 -8.74 -17.83 -21.64
C TRP A 415 -7.65 -17.67 -22.70
N SER A 416 -7.44 -16.46 -23.13
CA SER A 416 -6.32 -16.07 -23.97
C SER A 416 -5.64 -14.83 -23.38
N PRO A 417 -4.33 -14.66 -23.58
CA PRO A 417 -3.65 -13.43 -23.20
C PRO A 417 -4.31 -12.25 -23.91
N LEU A 418 -4.54 -11.17 -23.19
CA LEU A 418 -4.99 -9.92 -23.80
C LEU A 418 -3.86 -9.26 -24.60
N LEU A 419 -4.22 -8.39 -25.54
CA LEU A 419 -3.26 -7.72 -26.44
C LEU A 419 -2.09 -7.06 -25.70
N ARG A 420 -2.30 -6.61 -24.47
CA ARG A 420 -1.26 -6.02 -23.61
C ARG A 420 -0.14 -6.99 -23.24
N GLU A 421 -0.43 -8.28 -23.25
CA GLU A 421 0.53 -9.32 -22.88
C GLU A 421 1.40 -9.75 -24.07
N GLY A 422 1.06 -9.33 -25.28
CA GLY A 422 1.83 -9.53 -26.51
C GLY A 422 2.05 -11.00 -26.87
N VAL A 423 2.24 -11.29 -28.14
CA VAL A 423 2.76 -12.58 -28.61
C VAL A 423 4.27 -12.47 -28.59
N HIS A 424 4.90 -13.00 -27.53
CA HIS A 424 6.36 -13.02 -27.46
C HIS A 424 6.94 -14.10 -28.37
N PRO A 425 8.05 -13.82 -29.05
CA PRO A 425 8.88 -14.89 -29.61
C PRO A 425 9.22 -15.91 -28.52
N THR A 426 9.21 -17.19 -28.83
CA THR A 426 9.40 -18.27 -27.87
C THR A 426 10.71 -18.11 -27.06
N SER A 427 11.73 -17.48 -27.63
CA SER A 427 13.03 -17.22 -26.98
C SER A 427 12.96 -16.13 -25.88
N GLU A 428 11.93 -15.27 -25.88
CA GLU A 428 11.76 -14.15 -24.95
C GLU A 428 10.67 -14.39 -23.90
N LEU A 429 9.89 -15.44 -24.06
CA LEU A 429 8.78 -15.75 -23.18
C LEU A 429 9.22 -15.90 -21.72
N LEU A 430 10.22 -16.73 -21.46
CA LEU A 430 10.67 -16.97 -20.08
C LEU A 430 11.29 -15.74 -19.42
N PRO A 431 12.17 -14.97 -20.09
CA PRO A 431 12.64 -13.68 -19.55
C PRO A 431 11.53 -12.69 -19.25
N ASP A 432 10.50 -12.60 -20.12
CA ASP A 432 9.36 -11.72 -19.87
C ASP A 432 8.51 -12.21 -18.70
N LEU A 433 8.24 -13.50 -18.60
CA LEU A 433 7.54 -14.06 -17.45
C LEU A 433 8.30 -13.83 -16.14
N ALA A 434 9.62 -14.00 -16.14
CA ALA A 434 10.45 -13.69 -14.99
C ALA A 434 10.35 -12.21 -14.59
N ARG A 435 10.40 -11.31 -15.54
CA ARG A 435 10.23 -9.88 -15.35
C ARG A 435 8.85 -9.53 -14.77
N ARG A 436 7.78 -10.09 -15.33
CA ARG A 436 6.42 -9.87 -14.88
C ARG A 436 6.20 -10.42 -13.47
N LEU A 437 6.76 -11.58 -13.18
CA LEU A 437 6.74 -12.17 -11.85
C LEU A 437 7.52 -11.31 -10.85
N LEU A 438 8.68 -10.78 -11.24
CA LEU A 438 9.48 -9.88 -10.41
C LEU A 438 8.72 -8.58 -10.09
N ARG A 439 7.91 -8.04 -11.02
CA ARG A 439 7.07 -6.87 -10.75
C ARG A 439 6.08 -7.14 -9.61
N SER A 440 5.34 -8.25 -9.66
CA SER A 440 4.40 -8.62 -8.60
C SER A 440 5.10 -8.97 -7.30
N SER A 441 6.26 -9.64 -7.34
CA SER A 441 7.10 -9.85 -6.16
C SER A 441 7.53 -8.52 -5.54
N SER A 442 7.92 -7.57 -6.37
CA SER A 442 8.31 -6.21 -5.94
C SER A 442 7.20 -5.49 -5.19
N PHE A 443 5.94 -5.71 -5.56
CA PHE A 443 4.78 -5.19 -4.84
C PHE A 443 4.75 -5.72 -3.40
N ASP A 444 4.81 -7.04 -3.23
CA ASP A 444 4.74 -7.69 -1.91
C ASP A 444 5.97 -7.41 -1.04
N GLU A 445 7.15 -7.36 -1.65
CA GLU A 445 8.42 -7.00 -0.98
C GLU A 445 8.41 -5.55 -0.49
N THR A 446 7.81 -4.63 -1.27
CA THR A 446 7.63 -3.23 -0.91
C THR A 446 6.71 -3.09 0.30
N GLU A 447 5.60 -3.84 0.34
CA GLU A 447 4.70 -3.87 1.49
C GLU A 447 5.42 -4.39 2.74
N ASN A 448 6.16 -5.50 2.64
CA ASN A 448 6.94 -6.06 3.74
C ASN A 448 7.95 -5.04 4.30
N LEU A 449 8.70 -4.39 3.43
CA LEU A 449 9.75 -3.46 3.83
C LEU A 449 9.18 -2.19 4.46
N SER A 450 8.10 -1.65 3.89
CA SER A 450 7.35 -0.53 4.46
C SER A 450 6.79 -0.87 5.84
N SER A 451 6.28 -2.08 6.00
CA SER A 451 5.77 -2.60 7.27
C SER A 451 6.86 -2.74 8.32
N ALA A 452 7.99 -3.34 7.94
CA ALA A 452 9.15 -3.50 8.83
C ALA A 452 9.66 -2.14 9.34
N TYR A 453 9.69 -1.13 8.46
CA TYR A 453 10.01 0.24 8.86
C TYR A 453 9.08 0.73 9.97
N GLY A 454 7.75 0.58 9.80
CA GLY A 454 6.77 1.02 10.79
C GLY A 454 7.03 0.39 12.16
N PHE A 455 7.24 -0.93 12.21
CA PHE A 455 7.53 -1.61 13.47
C PHE A 455 8.85 -1.17 14.11
N TYR A 456 9.91 -0.98 13.36
CA TYR A 456 11.19 -0.58 13.92
C TYR A 456 11.19 0.86 14.42
N ILE A 457 10.49 1.77 13.75
CA ILE A 457 10.38 3.16 14.22
C ILE A 457 9.53 3.26 15.49
N ASP A 458 8.45 2.49 15.58
CA ASP A 458 7.59 2.40 16.77
C ASP A 458 8.39 1.96 17.98
N ASP A 459 9.30 1.03 17.79
CA ASP A 459 10.15 0.47 18.83
C ASP A 459 11.47 1.23 19.01
N VAL A 460 11.66 2.36 18.28
CA VAL A 460 12.89 3.17 18.31
C VAL A 460 14.15 2.31 18.09
N ARG A 461 14.04 1.30 17.21
CA ARG A 461 15.15 0.42 16.85
C ARG A 461 15.99 1.04 15.74
N CYS A 462 16.64 2.14 16.06
CA CYS A 462 17.28 3.03 15.08
C CYS A 462 18.34 2.33 14.20
N SER A 463 19.12 1.40 14.72
CA SER A 463 20.05 0.62 13.89
C SER A 463 19.32 -0.29 12.90
N LEU A 464 18.34 -1.07 13.38
CA LEU A 464 17.56 -1.96 12.53
C LEU A 464 16.79 -1.19 11.45
N PHE A 465 16.24 -0.06 11.84
CA PHE A 465 15.57 0.86 10.95
C PHE A 465 16.52 1.47 9.89
N GLY A 466 17.75 1.88 10.29
CA GLY A 466 18.78 2.34 9.37
C GLY A 466 19.14 1.28 8.34
N ASP A 467 19.30 0.03 8.78
CA ASP A 467 19.70 -1.10 7.94
C ASP A 467 18.64 -1.51 6.89
N LEU A 468 17.40 -1.03 7.00
CA LEU A 468 16.41 -1.19 5.93
C LEU A 468 16.74 -0.34 4.69
N HIS A 469 17.55 0.70 4.82
CA HIS A 469 17.83 1.63 3.73
C HIS A 469 18.98 1.14 2.84
N ALA A 470 18.88 1.50 1.57
CA ALA A 470 19.95 1.31 0.60
C ALA A 470 21.19 2.15 0.99
N GLN A 471 22.38 1.77 0.50
CA GLN A 471 23.63 2.45 0.83
C GLN A 471 23.62 3.95 0.50
N LYS A 472 22.99 4.31 -0.60
CA LYS A 472 22.76 5.70 -1.01
C LYS A 472 21.37 6.22 -0.64
N GLY A 473 20.58 5.43 0.07
CA GLY A 473 19.22 5.77 0.44
C GLY A 473 19.13 6.96 1.40
N PHE A 474 17.97 7.57 1.49
CA PHE A 474 17.76 8.72 2.36
C PHE A 474 16.40 8.70 3.04
N LYS A 475 16.31 9.43 4.15
CA LYS A 475 15.06 9.59 4.91
C LYS A 475 14.83 11.04 5.29
N ALA A 476 13.60 11.48 5.12
CA ALA A 476 13.13 12.74 5.67
C ALA A 476 12.94 12.64 7.19
N SER A 477 13.44 13.62 7.91
CA SER A 477 13.08 13.86 9.31
C SER A 477 12.15 15.08 9.35
N PRO A 478 10.89 14.90 9.73
CA PRO A 478 9.90 15.97 9.70
C PRO A 478 10.37 17.23 10.45
N GLY A 479 10.22 18.37 9.81
CA GLY A 479 10.62 19.65 10.38
C GLY A 479 12.12 20.00 10.32
N ILE A 480 12.96 19.12 9.75
CA ILE A 480 14.43 19.27 9.82
C ILE A 480 15.07 19.17 8.43
N GLY A 481 14.85 18.08 7.73
CA GLY A 481 15.46 17.82 6.43
C GLY A 481 15.73 16.33 6.20
N TRP A 482 16.70 16.05 5.34
CA TRP A 482 16.98 14.70 4.86
C TRP A 482 18.37 14.23 5.27
N TYR A 483 18.42 12.96 5.69
CA TYR A 483 19.65 12.27 6.03
C TYR A 483 19.89 11.14 5.02
N ARG A 484 21.10 11.04 4.51
CA ARG A 484 21.50 10.10 3.49
C ARG A 484 22.45 9.03 4.05
N SER A 485 22.25 7.81 3.66
CA SER A 485 22.94 6.58 4.09
C SER A 485 22.41 5.97 5.40
N PRO A 486 22.49 4.65 5.53
CA PRO A 486 22.05 3.94 6.74
C PRO A 486 22.60 4.50 8.05
N SER A 487 23.90 4.80 8.09
CA SER A 487 24.55 5.32 9.30
C SER A 487 24.06 6.71 9.71
N ARG A 488 23.86 7.62 8.74
CA ARG A 488 23.32 8.97 8.99
C ARG A 488 21.86 8.90 9.45
N ILE A 489 21.08 8.03 8.84
CA ILE A 489 19.67 7.79 9.20
C ILE A 489 19.57 7.22 10.62
N THR A 490 20.40 6.23 10.97
CA THR A 490 20.50 5.66 12.31
C THR A 490 20.84 6.72 13.36
N THR A 491 21.85 7.54 13.09
CA THR A 491 22.29 8.58 14.02
C THR A 491 21.21 9.65 14.20
N ALA A 492 20.54 10.06 13.12
CA ALA A 492 19.43 11.01 13.20
C ALA A 492 18.25 10.47 14.01
N CYS A 493 17.91 9.21 13.84
CA CYS A 493 16.90 8.54 14.65
C CYS A 493 17.31 8.54 16.14
N ALA A 494 18.53 8.16 16.44
CA ALA A 494 19.06 8.14 17.80
C ALA A 494 19.04 9.53 18.44
N ALA A 495 19.49 10.53 17.72
CA ALA A 495 19.50 11.91 18.17
C ALA A 495 18.08 12.45 18.46
N ARG A 496 17.10 12.03 17.67
CA ARG A 496 15.70 12.49 17.80
C ARG A 496 14.92 11.76 18.90
N TYR A 497 15.06 10.44 18.96
CA TYR A 497 14.17 9.59 19.78
C TYR A 497 14.84 9.05 21.04
N GLY A 498 16.13 9.22 21.21
CA GLY A 498 16.85 8.93 22.45
C GLY A 498 17.53 7.57 22.55
N PRO A 499 17.85 7.11 23.76
CA PRO A 499 18.89 6.11 23.97
C PRO A 499 18.53 4.65 23.67
N ASN A 500 17.28 4.32 23.35
CA ASN A 500 16.86 2.93 23.11
C ASN A 500 17.25 2.41 21.71
N THR A 501 18.40 2.81 21.20
CA THR A 501 18.75 2.67 19.77
C THR A 501 19.56 1.42 19.45
N ALA A 502 20.35 0.96 20.38
CA ALA A 502 21.31 -0.14 20.15
C ALA A 502 21.06 -1.37 21.04
N SER A 503 20.27 -1.25 22.08
CA SER A 503 20.03 -2.39 23.01
C SER A 503 19.09 -3.41 22.37
N LEU A 504 19.44 -4.70 22.48
CA LEU A 504 18.53 -5.78 22.11
C LEU A 504 17.29 -5.85 23.01
N ASN A 505 17.42 -5.41 24.25
CA ASN A 505 16.36 -5.34 25.26
C ASN A 505 16.22 -3.90 25.75
N PRO A 506 15.66 -2.98 24.94
CA PRO A 506 15.48 -1.61 25.38
C PRO A 506 14.52 -1.52 26.56
N ALA A 507 14.67 -0.48 27.36
CA ALA A 507 13.75 -0.21 28.46
C ALA A 507 12.31 -0.05 27.92
N PRO A 508 11.30 -0.50 28.66
CA PRO A 508 9.91 -0.32 28.29
C PRO A 508 9.58 1.16 28.10
N ARG A 509 8.81 1.48 27.05
CA ARG A 509 8.44 2.86 26.71
C ARG A 509 7.11 3.23 27.32
N GLY A 510 7.06 4.40 27.93
CA GLY A 510 5.84 4.93 28.54
C GLY A 510 4.80 5.36 27.51
N SER A 511 5.22 5.74 26.30
CA SER A 511 4.33 6.14 25.20
C SER A 511 4.88 5.69 23.86
N ILE A 512 3.99 5.36 22.96
CA ILE A 512 4.31 4.94 21.58
C ILE A 512 3.33 5.61 20.61
N PRO A 513 3.80 6.25 19.54
CA PRO A 513 3.02 6.57 18.37
C PRO A 513 3.20 5.44 17.35
N PHE A 514 2.21 4.59 17.19
CA PHE A 514 2.26 3.52 16.20
C PHE A 514 2.11 4.06 14.78
N HIS A 515 3.05 3.71 13.90
CA HIS A 515 3.07 4.15 12.51
C HIS A 515 2.43 3.09 11.61
N TRP A 516 1.12 3.09 11.54
CA TRP A 516 0.38 2.19 10.64
C TRP A 516 0.60 2.58 9.19
N ARG A 517 1.02 1.61 8.40
CA ARG A 517 1.27 1.75 6.95
C ARG A 517 0.16 1.05 6.20
N ILE A 518 -0.84 1.79 5.77
CA ILE A 518 -2.08 1.25 5.21
C ILE A 518 -2.38 1.84 3.84
N GLN A 519 -3.30 1.22 3.10
CA GLN A 519 -3.80 1.70 1.81
C GLN A 519 -2.67 2.03 0.83
N LEU A 520 -1.78 1.07 0.62
CA LEU A 520 -0.60 1.26 -0.20
C LEU A 520 -0.97 1.24 -1.68
N VAL A 521 -0.56 2.27 -2.42
CA VAL A 521 -0.49 2.28 -3.88
C VAL A 521 0.96 2.07 -4.26
N VAL A 522 1.27 0.94 -4.87
CA VAL A 522 2.63 0.55 -5.22
C VAL A 522 2.76 0.47 -6.73
N LEU A 523 3.60 1.31 -7.30
CA LEU A 523 3.94 1.27 -8.71
C LEU A 523 5.33 0.69 -8.88
N THR A 524 5.44 -0.41 -9.58
CA THR A 524 6.70 -1.08 -9.86
C THR A 524 7.27 -0.62 -11.20
N SER A 525 8.59 -0.48 -11.28
CA SER A 525 9.27 -0.27 -12.56
C SER A 525 9.01 -1.41 -13.53
N HIS A 526 9.22 -1.15 -14.81
CA HIS A 526 8.98 -2.16 -15.86
C HIS A 526 9.81 -3.43 -15.61
N ASP A 527 11.04 -3.29 -15.18
CA ASP A 527 11.96 -4.39 -14.86
C ASP A 527 11.75 -5.01 -13.46
N GLY A 528 10.83 -4.46 -12.66
CA GLY A 528 10.57 -4.93 -11.29
C GLY A 528 11.68 -4.62 -10.27
N ARG A 529 12.74 -3.92 -10.63
CA ARG A 529 13.89 -3.66 -9.76
C ARG A 529 13.67 -2.51 -8.79
N SER A 530 12.76 -1.59 -9.12
CA SER A 530 12.38 -0.49 -8.24
C SER A 530 10.87 -0.37 -8.12
N SER A 531 10.45 0.29 -7.07
CA SER A 531 9.04 0.62 -6.84
C SER A 531 8.93 1.97 -6.14
N THR A 532 7.79 2.63 -6.40
CA THR A 532 7.35 3.78 -5.62
C THR A 532 6.10 3.41 -4.84
N LEU A 533 6.00 3.93 -3.63
CA LEU A 533 4.88 3.66 -2.75
C LEU A 533 4.25 4.96 -2.28
N ARG A 534 2.94 5.05 -2.40
CA ARG A 534 2.12 6.02 -1.71
C ARG A 534 1.33 5.30 -0.64
N GLY A 535 1.51 5.67 0.62
CA GLY A 535 0.91 4.97 1.74
C GLY A 535 0.37 5.93 2.78
N ARG A 536 -0.79 5.64 3.31
CA ARG A 536 -1.37 6.39 4.42
C ARG A 536 -0.64 6.02 5.71
N ASN A 537 -0.27 7.03 6.48
CA ASN A 537 0.17 6.88 7.85
C ASN A 537 -0.98 7.17 8.79
N LEU A 538 -1.41 6.19 9.55
CA LEU A 538 -2.30 6.39 10.69
C LEU A 538 -1.52 6.10 11.96
N GLN A 539 -1.34 7.12 12.79
CA GLN A 539 -0.69 6.96 14.08
C GLN A 539 -1.75 6.85 15.17
N THR A 540 -1.74 5.74 15.89
CA THR A 540 -2.48 5.62 17.15
C THR A 540 -1.51 5.87 18.28
N GLY A 541 -1.68 6.99 19.01
CA GLY A 541 -0.86 7.28 20.20
C GLY A 541 -1.39 6.56 21.41
N THR A 542 -0.50 6.01 22.24
CA THR A 542 -0.83 5.42 23.55
C THR A 542 0.19 5.81 24.61
N GLY A 543 -0.18 5.72 25.86
CA GLY A 543 0.69 6.06 26.98
C GLY A 543 0.29 5.38 28.30
N LEU A 544 0.96 5.74 29.39
CA LEU A 544 0.78 5.11 30.72
C LEU A 544 -0.65 5.28 31.26
N ASN A 545 -1.33 6.32 30.84
CA ASN A 545 -2.74 6.56 31.15
C ASN A 545 -3.43 7.15 29.93
N SER A 546 -4.74 7.27 29.95
CA SER A 546 -5.52 7.79 28.80
C SER A 546 -5.18 9.23 28.40
N THR A 547 -4.41 9.95 29.22
CA THR A 547 -3.96 11.32 28.95
C THR A 547 -2.51 11.42 28.53
N SER A 548 -1.79 10.31 28.43
CA SER A 548 -0.34 10.28 28.20
C SER A 548 0.09 9.58 26.91
N GLY A 549 -0.75 9.56 25.89
CA GLY A 549 -0.40 9.05 24.56
C GLY A 549 0.65 9.91 23.85
N PHE A 550 0.74 9.76 22.52
CA PHE A 550 1.60 10.62 21.71
C PHE A 550 1.21 12.07 21.93
N SER A 551 2.16 12.94 22.17
CA SER A 551 1.89 14.33 22.58
C SER A 551 1.15 14.47 23.93
N GLY A 552 1.15 13.42 24.76
CA GLY A 552 0.56 13.43 26.10
C GLY A 552 -0.91 13.04 26.17
N LEU A 553 -1.54 12.65 25.06
CA LEU A 553 -2.94 12.25 25.01
C LEU A 553 -3.12 11.06 24.08
N ALA A 554 -4.04 10.14 24.44
CA ALA A 554 -4.53 9.15 23.49
C ALA A 554 -5.17 9.88 22.30
N GLY A 555 -4.90 9.42 21.10
CA GLY A 555 -5.40 10.09 19.90
C GLY A 555 -4.88 9.48 18.62
N PHE A 556 -5.31 10.08 17.53
CA PHE A 556 -4.87 9.76 16.19
C PHE A 556 -4.06 10.91 15.59
N ASN A 557 -3.12 10.54 14.75
CA ASN A 557 -2.38 11.46 13.89
C ASN A 557 -2.31 10.84 12.51
N GLY A 558 -2.23 11.64 11.47
CA GLY A 558 -2.24 11.14 10.11
C GLY A 558 -1.28 11.88 9.18
N GLY A 559 -0.89 11.20 8.12
CA GLY A 559 -0.05 11.73 7.08
C GLY A 559 -0.01 10.78 5.88
N ILE A 560 0.74 11.16 4.87
CA ILE A 560 0.95 10.35 3.67
C ILE A 560 2.44 10.19 3.43
N TYR A 561 2.87 8.97 3.28
CA TYR A 561 4.22 8.61 2.89
C TYR A 561 4.35 8.54 1.38
N HIS A 562 5.49 8.99 0.92
CA HIS A 562 5.98 8.74 -0.42
C HIS A 562 7.36 8.10 -0.30
N ASP A 563 7.43 6.82 -0.59
CA ASP A 563 8.64 6.03 -0.45
C ASP A 563 9.05 5.43 -1.78
N GLN A 564 10.33 5.15 -1.92
CA GLN A 564 10.89 4.42 -3.05
C GLN A 564 11.73 3.26 -2.53
N MET A 565 11.64 2.12 -3.22
CA MET A 565 12.38 0.91 -2.90
C MET A 565 13.19 0.46 -4.10
N VAL A 566 14.32 -0.18 -3.83
CA VAL A 566 15.21 -0.72 -4.86
C VAL A 566 15.63 -2.14 -4.53
N LEU A 567 15.93 -2.90 -5.55
CA LEU A 567 16.64 -4.15 -5.43
C LEU A 567 18.15 -3.86 -5.51
N GLU A 568 18.80 -3.83 -4.36
CA GLU A 568 20.21 -3.48 -4.22
C GLU A 568 21.06 -4.74 -4.11
N GLU A 569 22.20 -4.74 -4.81
CA GLU A 569 23.25 -5.73 -4.62
C GLU A 569 24.39 -5.12 -3.79
N HIS A 570 24.58 -5.65 -2.61
CA HIS A 570 25.62 -5.20 -1.71
C HIS A 570 26.27 -6.39 -1.00
N GLU A 571 27.58 -6.42 -0.95
CA GLU A 571 28.38 -7.50 -0.31
C GLU A 571 27.95 -8.93 -0.75
N GLY A 572 27.65 -9.09 -2.03
CA GLY A 572 27.24 -10.38 -2.61
C GLY A 572 25.83 -10.83 -2.23
N LYS A 573 25.03 -9.95 -1.64
CA LYS A 573 23.62 -10.20 -1.32
C LYS A 573 22.72 -9.28 -2.12
N THR A 574 21.68 -9.81 -2.68
CA THR A 574 20.61 -9.04 -3.30
C THR A 574 19.49 -8.84 -2.28
N ARG A 575 19.10 -7.57 -2.04
CA ARG A 575 18.07 -7.23 -1.07
C ARG A 575 17.18 -6.09 -1.58
N ARG A 576 15.88 -6.18 -1.29
CA ARG A 576 15.02 -5.01 -1.41
C ARG A 576 15.36 -4.05 -0.27
N LYS A 577 15.60 -2.78 -0.59
CA LYS A 577 15.99 -1.74 0.36
C LYS A 577 15.18 -0.47 0.14
N ILE A 578 15.01 0.32 1.17
CA ILE A 578 14.40 1.64 1.07
C ILE A 578 15.40 2.59 0.44
N TRP A 579 15.08 3.12 -0.73
CA TRP A 579 15.86 4.18 -1.36
C TRP A 579 15.52 5.53 -0.79
N SER A 580 14.22 5.84 -0.68
CA SER A 580 13.77 7.08 -0.05
C SER A 580 12.55 6.83 0.82
N LEU A 581 12.47 7.55 1.92
CA LEU A 581 11.33 7.57 2.79
C LEU A 581 11.00 9.01 3.16
N THR A 582 9.81 9.45 2.76
CA THR A 582 9.37 10.84 2.93
C THR A 582 7.93 10.88 3.40
N ILE A 583 7.66 11.71 4.40
CA ILE A 583 6.30 12.08 4.77
C ILE A 583 5.98 13.38 4.05
N ASP A 584 5.08 13.33 3.09
CA ASP A 584 4.76 14.48 2.26
C ASP A 584 3.79 15.45 2.91
N GLU A 585 2.86 14.94 3.71
CA GLU A 585 1.89 15.78 4.39
C GLU A 585 1.30 15.12 5.63
N PHE A 586 0.78 15.97 6.50
CA PHE A 586 -0.13 15.59 7.58
C PHE A 586 -1.49 16.21 7.28
N TYR A 587 -2.55 15.42 7.20
CA TYR A 587 -3.88 15.86 6.85
C TYR A 587 -4.77 16.13 8.08
N TRP A 588 -4.44 15.54 9.22
CA TRP A 588 -4.94 15.93 10.54
C TRP A 588 -3.86 15.58 11.56
N ASN A 589 -3.55 16.47 12.44
CA ASN A 589 -2.43 16.32 13.35
C ASN A 589 -2.92 16.34 14.79
N SER A 590 -2.47 15.35 15.55
CA SER A 590 -2.64 15.30 17.01
C SER A 590 -4.08 15.53 17.46
N ALA A 591 -5.06 14.97 16.76
CA ALA A 591 -6.43 14.99 17.25
C ALA A 591 -6.50 14.19 18.55
N SER A 592 -6.70 14.87 19.65
CA SER A 592 -6.90 14.19 20.92
C SER A 592 -8.20 13.41 20.90
N TRP A 593 -8.21 12.28 21.57
CA TRP A 593 -9.44 11.49 21.69
C TRP A 593 -10.59 12.27 22.36
N GLY A 594 -10.26 13.20 23.25
CA GLY A 594 -11.24 14.03 23.97
C GLY A 594 -11.96 15.05 23.08
N THR A 595 -11.31 15.58 22.04
CA THR A 595 -11.87 16.63 21.18
C THR A 595 -12.09 16.20 19.75
N GLY A 596 -11.40 15.16 19.30
CA GLY A 596 -11.48 14.67 17.94
C GLY A 596 -11.14 15.72 16.88
N TRP A 597 -11.52 15.45 15.65
CA TRP A 597 -11.17 16.25 14.49
C TRP A 597 -12.13 17.41 14.19
N ALA A 598 -13.25 17.52 14.88
CA ALA A 598 -14.13 18.67 14.76
C ALA A 598 -14.15 19.57 15.99
N ASN A 599 -13.16 19.37 16.88
CA ASN A 599 -13.10 20.12 18.15
C ASN A 599 -14.39 20.03 18.97
N VAL A 600 -15.01 18.86 18.94
CA VAL A 600 -16.22 18.55 19.71
C VAL A 600 -15.79 18.06 21.08
N ASP A 601 -16.13 18.81 22.12
CA ASP A 601 -15.84 18.39 23.50
C ASP A 601 -16.59 17.11 23.83
N ARG A 602 -15.84 16.06 24.08
CA ARG A 602 -16.35 14.86 24.73
C ARG A 602 -16.18 15.04 26.24
N ALA A 603 -17.24 15.33 26.95
CA ALA A 603 -17.28 15.47 28.42
C ALA A 603 -16.03 16.07 29.08
N SER A 604 -16.22 17.13 29.76
CA SER A 604 -15.30 18.13 30.31
C SER A 604 -14.12 17.69 31.19
N SER A 605 -13.82 16.42 31.35
CA SER A 605 -12.78 15.95 32.29
C SER A 605 -11.33 16.09 31.79
N LEU A 606 -11.14 16.34 30.48
CA LEU A 606 -9.79 16.43 29.88
C LEU A 606 -9.34 17.86 29.56
N SER A 607 -10.21 18.85 29.74
CA SER A 607 -9.96 20.25 29.37
C SER A 607 -8.76 20.94 30.04
N PRO A 608 -8.38 20.64 31.30
CA PRO A 608 -7.26 21.33 31.94
C PRO A 608 -5.89 20.91 31.39
N LEU A 609 -5.81 19.77 30.71
CA LEU A 609 -4.52 19.20 30.29
C LEU A 609 -4.01 19.75 28.96
N ILE A 610 -4.90 20.28 28.14
CA ILE A 610 -4.57 20.85 26.83
C ILE A 610 -3.65 22.09 26.96
N LYS A 611 -3.79 22.85 28.03
CA LYS A 611 -2.95 24.04 28.27
C LYS A 611 -1.50 23.72 28.65
N ARG A 612 -1.17 22.54 29.13
CA ARG A 612 0.20 22.11 29.44
C ARG A 612 1.00 21.65 28.21
N ARG A 613 0.33 21.35 27.13
CA ARG A 613 0.89 20.77 25.92
C ARG A 613 1.89 21.66 25.19
N SER A 614 1.58 22.95 25.07
CA SER A 614 2.42 23.91 24.33
C SER A 614 3.81 24.13 24.94
N ALA A 615 4.00 23.82 26.21
CA ALA A 615 5.27 23.98 26.91
C ALA A 615 6.18 22.73 26.77
N MET A 616 5.60 21.53 26.67
CA MET A 616 6.37 20.28 26.49
C MET A 616 6.83 20.09 25.03
N GLU A 617 6.01 20.45 24.06
CA GLU A 617 6.39 20.38 22.63
C GLU A 617 7.58 21.30 22.31
N LYS A 618 7.65 22.45 22.94
CA LYS A 618 8.80 23.35 22.80
C LYS A 618 10.11 22.81 23.42
N ARG A 619 10.03 21.95 24.42
CA ARG A 619 11.22 21.36 25.06
C ARG A 619 11.77 20.13 24.34
N GLN A 620 10.94 19.34 23.67
CA GLN A 620 11.38 18.15 22.93
C GLN A 620 11.94 18.47 21.55
N ALA A 621 11.55 19.58 20.93
CA ALA A 621 11.99 19.95 19.59
C ALA A 621 13.37 20.59 19.51
N SER A 622 13.97 21.01 20.61
CA SER A 622 15.10 21.96 20.55
C SER A 622 16.48 21.41 20.86
N GLY A 623 16.63 20.17 21.33
CA GLY A 623 17.90 19.90 22.03
C GLY A 623 18.93 19.04 21.31
N SER A 624 18.56 18.10 20.46
CA SER A 624 19.51 17.07 20.03
C SER A 624 19.89 17.07 18.54
N LEU A 625 19.03 17.60 17.67
CA LEU A 625 19.31 17.64 16.24
C LEU A 625 20.11 18.87 15.79
N GLU A 626 20.21 19.91 16.60
CA GLU A 626 21.09 21.04 16.33
C GLU A 626 22.56 20.63 16.22
N ASN A 627 22.92 19.59 16.96
CA ASN A 627 24.27 19.00 16.92
C ASN A 627 24.47 17.96 15.81
N PHE A 628 23.41 17.60 15.10
CA PHE A 628 23.46 16.63 14.01
C PHE A 628 22.64 17.13 12.80
N PRO A 629 23.18 18.05 12.02
CA PRO A 629 22.47 18.66 10.91
C PRO A 629 22.16 17.65 9.80
N PRO A 630 21.05 17.82 9.09
CA PRO A 630 20.72 17.00 7.92
C PRO A 630 21.70 17.27 6.77
N ASP A 631 21.81 16.33 5.85
CA ASP A 631 22.59 16.49 4.63
C ASP A 631 21.94 17.50 3.66
N VAL A 632 20.61 17.58 3.68
CA VAL A 632 19.83 18.63 3.04
C VAL A 632 18.85 19.20 4.05
N SER A 633 18.98 20.48 4.34
CA SER A 633 18.09 21.17 5.28
C SER A 633 16.76 21.48 4.62
N ILE A 634 15.68 21.37 5.40
CA ILE A 634 14.36 21.85 4.98
C ILE A 634 14.34 23.36 4.69
N LYS A 635 15.30 24.10 5.24
CA LYS A 635 15.48 25.55 4.98
C LYS A 635 16.20 25.84 3.65
N ASP A 636 16.62 24.80 2.93
CA ASP A 636 17.24 24.95 1.62
C ASP A 636 16.26 25.65 0.66
N PRO A 637 16.69 26.67 -0.08
CA PRO A 637 15.85 27.41 -1.02
C PRO A 637 15.14 26.54 -2.07
N LEU A 638 15.66 25.36 -2.36
CA LEU A 638 15.03 24.39 -3.27
C LEU A 638 13.60 24.01 -2.85
N PHE A 639 13.26 24.13 -1.56
CA PHE A 639 11.98 23.66 -1.06
C PHE A 639 10.88 24.72 -1.02
N GLY A 640 11.18 25.95 -1.28
CA GLY A 640 10.19 27.03 -1.23
C GLY A 640 9.49 27.17 0.13
N THR A 641 8.76 28.26 0.28
CA THR A 641 8.11 28.64 1.54
C THR A 641 6.98 27.69 1.96
N ARG A 642 6.35 27.03 0.99
CA ARG A 642 5.23 26.13 1.25
C ARG A 642 5.66 24.83 1.94
N TYR A 643 6.73 24.23 1.47
CA TYR A 643 7.26 23.02 2.10
C TYR A 643 7.83 23.32 3.48
N GLN A 644 8.43 24.47 3.65
CA GLN A 644 8.87 24.95 4.96
C GLN A 644 7.70 25.10 5.93
N GLY A 645 6.53 25.56 5.45
CA GLY A 645 5.30 25.61 6.23
C GLY A 645 4.80 24.24 6.66
N PHE A 646 4.95 23.23 5.82
CA PHE A 646 4.57 21.87 6.13
C PHE A 646 5.52 21.20 7.13
N MET A 647 6.80 21.23 6.89
CA MET A 647 7.79 20.45 7.63
C MET A 647 8.48 21.22 8.75
N GLY A 648 8.36 22.51 8.83
CA GLY A 648 9.08 23.34 9.81
C GLY A 648 8.55 24.76 9.97
N GLY A 649 7.41 25.05 9.34
CA GLY A 649 6.76 26.35 9.50
C GLY A 649 6.11 26.50 10.87
N PRO A 650 5.80 27.72 11.25
CA PRO A 650 5.10 27.92 12.50
C PRO A 650 3.71 27.30 12.46
N PRO A 651 3.25 26.63 13.53
CA PRO A 651 1.83 26.37 13.67
C PRO A 651 1.05 27.67 13.46
N PRO A 652 -0.03 27.68 12.73
CA PRO A 652 -1.03 26.64 12.52
C PRO A 652 -1.08 26.04 11.11
N SER A 653 -0.07 26.21 10.29
CA SER A 653 -0.11 25.82 8.88
C SER A 653 -0.25 24.32 8.62
N VAL A 654 0.12 23.50 9.59
CA VAL A 654 0.15 22.02 9.48
C VAL A 654 -0.82 21.32 10.43
N SER A 655 -1.62 22.07 11.17
CA SER A 655 -2.55 21.49 12.13
C SER A 655 -3.98 21.68 11.71
N TRP A 656 -4.81 20.69 12.00
CA TRP A 656 -6.26 20.81 11.88
C TRP A 656 -6.75 22.12 12.55
N PRO A 657 -7.62 22.93 11.96
CA PRO A 657 -8.43 22.69 10.78
C PRO A 657 -7.80 23.02 9.43
N ASN A 658 -6.51 23.33 9.37
CA ASN A 658 -5.84 23.53 8.11
C ASN A 658 -5.51 22.17 7.50
N ILE A 659 -5.91 21.96 6.25
CA ILE A 659 -5.61 20.77 5.47
C ILE A 659 -4.63 21.17 4.38
N LEU A 660 -3.48 20.52 4.38
CA LEU A 660 -2.51 20.74 3.34
C LEU A 660 -2.95 20.02 2.06
N PRO A 661 -2.72 20.61 0.91
CA PRO A 661 -2.93 19.93 -0.34
C PRO A 661 -2.04 18.69 -0.43
N MET A 662 -2.64 17.58 -0.77
CA MET A 662 -1.93 16.32 -0.99
C MET A 662 -1.16 16.39 -2.32
N TYR A 663 0.13 16.08 -2.29
CA TYR A 663 0.87 15.86 -3.52
C TYR A 663 0.66 14.43 -4.00
N TRP A 664 0.11 14.30 -5.20
CA TRP A 664 -0.12 13.01 -5.83
C TRP A 664 0.47 13.04 -7.24
N GLU A 665 1.57 12.35 -7.45
CA GLU A 665 2.29 12.33 -8.72
C GLU A 665 1.85 11.19 -9.64
N TYR A 666 1.07 10.25 -9.11
CA TYR A 666 0.63 9.12 -9.89
C TYR A 666 -0.49 9.52 -10.82
N ARG A 667 -0.47 8.94 -12.01
CA ARG A 667 -1.56 9.11 -12.95
C ARG A 667 -2.81 8.42 -12.47
N ASN A 668 -3.93 8.95 -12.87
CA ASN A 668 -5.18 8.22 -12.78
C ASN A 668 -5.04 6.90 -13.54
N PRO A 669 -5.25 5.74 -12.93
CA PRO A 669 -4.97 4.45 -13.56
C PRO A 669 -5.86 4.14 -14.77
N VAL A 670 -6.97 4.85 -14.93
CA VAL A 670 -7.90 4.66 -16.05
C VAL A 670 -7.71 5.73 -17.12
N SER A 671 -7.86 7.00 -16.76
CA SER A 671 -7.77 8.10 -17.73
C SER A 671 -6.35 8.52 -18.07
N GLY A 672 -5.35 8.09 -17.28
CA GLY A 672 -3.98 8.55 -17.41
C GLY A 672 -3.77 10.02 -17.07
N ARG A 673 -4.82 10.70 -16.58
CA ARG A 673 -4.76 12.10 -16.19
C ARG A 673 -3.75 12.29 -15.07
N VAL A 674 -2.86 13.23 -15.21
CA VAL A 674 -2.06 13.71 -14.09
C VAL A 674 -2.90 14.74 -13.36
N PRO A 675 -3.12 14.61 -12.07
CA PRO A 675 -3.85 15.58 -11.31
C PRO A 675 -3.24 16.97 -11.51
N SER A 676 -4.02 17.89 -12.04
CA SER A 676 -3.59 19.27 -12.21
C SER A 676 -3.50 19.93 -10.84
N GLY A 677 -2.58 20.87 -10.68
CA GLY A 677 -2.34 21.58 -9.42
C GLY A 677 -3.51 22.41 -8.91
N GLY A 678 -4.61 21.74 -8.63
CA GLY A 678 -5.78 22.31 -7.95
C GLY A 678 -5.53 22.54 -6.45
N THR A 679 -6.50 23.08 -5.77
CA THR A 679 -6.42 23.43 -4.35
C THR A 679 -6.16 22.24 -3.44
N TYR A 680 -6.54 21.05 -3.84
CA TYR A 680 -6.39 19.80 -3.07
C TYR A 680 -5.17 18.95 -3.45
N TRP A 681 -4.60 19.16 -4.64
CA TRP A 681 -3.30 18.59 -4.96
C TRP A 681 -2.17 19.52 -4.58
N GLY A 682 -2.45 20.78 -4.63
CA GLY A 682 -1.47 21.83 -4.62
C GLY A 682 -0.61 21.86 -5.88
N PRO A 683 0.05 22.96 -6.16
CA PRO A 683 1.15 22.97 -7.09
C PRO A 683 2.19 22.02 -6.52
N GLY A 684 2.20 20.81 -6.97
CA GLY A 684 2.97 19.74 -6.42
C GLY A 684 4.20 20.24 -5.70
N CYS A 685 4.61 19.58 -4.69
CA CYS A 685 5.93 19.82 -4.16
C CYS A 685 6.96 19.49 -5.25
N VAL A 686 6.82 20.06 -6.46
CA VAL A 686 7.84 19.85 -7.49
C VAL A 686 9.21 20.25 -7.01
N PRO A 687 9.35 21.09 -6.02
CA PRO A 687 10.56 21.15 -5.23
C PRO A 687 10.53 20.35 -3.93
N CYS A 688 9.48 19.64 -3.57
CA CYS A 688 9.52 18.78 -2.38
C CYS A 688 10.46 17.60 -2.54
N ARG A 689 10.90 17.35 -3.74
CA ARG A 689 11.91 16.35 -4.00
C ARG A 689 13.27 16.94 -3.63
N VAL A 690 14.02 16.18 -2.89
CA VAL A 690 15.40 16.46 -2.55
C VAL A 690 16.13 16.74 -3.87
N LYS A 691 17.34 16.60 -4.04
CA LYS A 691 18.00 16.82 -5.31
C LYS A 691 17.48 15.82 -6.37
N PRO A 692 17.30 16.25 -7.62
CA PRO A 692 16.79 15.35 -8.68
C PRO A 692 17.62 14.07 -8.86
N ASP A 693 18.91 14.14 -8.66
CA ASP A 693 19.85 13.03 -8.74
C ASP A 693 19.73 12.00 -7.59
N TRP A 694 18.94 12.31 -6.57
CA TRP A 694 18.67 11.40 -5.47
C TRP A 694 17.46 10.52 -5.72
N PHE A 695 16.63 10.85 -6.71
CA PHE A 695 15.45 10.09 -7.04
C PHE A 695 15.74 8.97 -8.02
N LEU A 696 14.98 7.90 -7.89
CA LEU A 696 15.00 6.84 -8.86
C LEU A 696 14.47 7.33 -10.20
N THR A 697 15.04 6.83 -11.26
CA THR A 697 14.44 6.89 -12.59
C THR A 697 13.26 5.91 -12.67
N ASN A 698 12.56 5.89 -13.81
CA ASN A 698 11.43 5.00 -13.99
C ASN A 698 11.77 3.51 -13.86
N ASN A 699 13.04 3.13 -14.03
CA ASN A 699 13.43 1.75 -14.21
C ASN A 699 14.53 1.27 -13.27
N GLY A 700 15.11 2.15 -12.50
CA GLY A 700 16.18 1.78 -11.60
C GLY A 700 16.53 2.89 -10.62
N TYR A 701 17.41 2.61 -9.70
CA TYR A 701 17.85 3.57 -8.69
C TYR A 701 19.07 4.39 -9.11
N GLU A 702 19.64 4.07 -10.25
CA GLU A 702 20.68 4.84 -10.90
C GLU A 702 20.17 5.35 -12.25
N GLU A 703 20.59 6.55 -12.61
CA GLU A 703 20.24 7.09 -13.90
C GLU A 703 20.91 6.28 -15.00
N PRO A 704 20.16 5.81 -16.02
CA PRO A 704 20.74 5.07 -17.12
C PRO A 704 21.89 5.82 -17.78
N ALA A 705 22.99 5.13 -18.06
CA ALA A 705 24.17 5.72 -18.68
C ALA A 705 23.91 6.17 -20.12
N THR A 706 23.09 5.41 -20.85
CA THR A 706 22.77 5.67 -22.25
C THR A 706 21.95 6.95 -22.40
N GLY A 707 22.24 7.74 -23.41
CA GLY A 707 21.52 8.95 -23.78
C GLY A 707 20.01 8.70 -24.00
N PRO A 708 19.23 9.77 -24.19
CA PRO A 708 17.78 9.65 -24.36
C PRO A 708 17.45 8.78 -25.58
N THR A 709 16.44 7.95 -25.44
CA THR A 709 15.91 7.14 -26.53
C THR A 709 15.36 8.04 -27.63
N LEU A 710 15.79 7.81 -28.85
CA LEU A 710 15.22 8.44 -30.01
C LEU A 710 14.03 7.62 -30.50
N ILE A 711 12.89 8.27 -30.65
CA ILE A 711 11.66 7.65 -31.14
C ILE A 711 11.23 8.33 -32.44
N SER A 712 11.25 7.59 -33.53
CA SER A 712 10.63 8.03 -34.75
C SER A 712 9.20 7.48 -34.84
N VAL A 713 8.23 8.33 -35.15
CA VAL A 713 6.81 7.96 -35.19
C VAL A 713 6.25 8.29 -36.56
N ASN A 714 5.59 7.32 -37.19
CA ASN A 714 4.87 7.50 -38.42
C ASN A 714 3.40 7.13 -38.20
N ALA A 715 2.51 7.75 -38.94
CA ALA A 715 1.09 7.42 -38.95
C ALA A 715 0.56 7.29 -40.37
N THR A 716 -0.24 6.27 -40.62
CA THR A 716 -0.90 6.02 -41.90
C THR A 716 -2.37 5.72 -41.66
N ILE A 717 -3.23 6.21 -42.54
CA ILE A 717 -4.65 5.86 -42.53
C ILE A 717 -4.83 4.59 -43.34
N ALA A 718 -5.41 3.58 -42.74
CA ALA A 718 -5.71 2.29 -43.38
C ALA A 718 -7.21 2.01 -43.30
N LYS A 719 -7.69 1.20 -44.22
CA LYS A 719 -9.06 0.66 -44.15
C LYS A 719 -9.10 -0.40 -43.05
N GLY A 720 -9.96 -0.23 -42.08
CA GLY A 720 -10.22 -1.24 -41.09
C GLY A 720 -11.11 -2.36 -41.59
N ASP A 721 -11.05 -3.51 -40.99
CA ASP A 721 -11.90 -4.65 -41.35
C ASP A 721 -13.30 -4.46 -40.75
N GLY A 722 -14.32 -4.46 -41.61
CA GLY A 722 -15.72 -4.57 -41.24
C GLY A 722 -16.30 -3.44 -40.39
N GLU A 723 -16.68 -3.70 -39.13
CA GLU A 723 -17.42 -2.78 -38.29
C GLU A 723 -16.62 -1.60 -37.72
N ILE A 724 -15.30 -1.64 -37.77
CA ILE A 724 -14.43 -0.64 -37.12
C ILE A 724 -14.23 0.62 -37.96
N GLY A 725 -14.49 0.54 -39.26
CA GLY A 725 -14.25 1.66 -40.18
C GLY A 725 -12.76 1.94 -40.45
N ASP A 726 -12.44 3.13 -40.97
CA ASP A 726 -11.05 3.53 -41.18
C ASP A 726 -10.28 3.66 -39.86
N VAL A 727 -9.04 3.21 -39.83
CA VAL A 727 -8.14 3.27 -38.69
C VAL A 727 -6.90 4.07 -39.03
N VAL A 728 -6.30 4.65 -37.99
CA VAL A 728 -4.96 5.23 -38.07
C VAL A 728 -3.98 4.23 -37.46
N VAL A 729 -3.07 3.75 -38.27
CA VAL A 729 -1.96 2.89 -37.81
C VAL A 729 -0.77 3.78 -37.47
N VAL A 730 -0.39 3.77 -36.22
CA VAL A 730 0.77 4.51 -35.70
C VAL A 730 1.90 3.51 -35.48
N THR A 731 3.00 3.69 -36.20
CA THR A 731 4.21 2.87 -35.98
C THR A 731 5.30 3.71 -35.32
N ALA A 732 5.96 3.14 -34.37
CA ALA A 732 7.08 3.76 -33.69
C ALA A 732 8.33 2.87 -33.79
N LYS A 733 9.47 3.48 -34.11
CA LYS A 733 10.79 2.85 -34.04
C LYS A 733 11.61 3.53 -32.98
N LEU A 734 12.08 2.79 -32.02
CA LEU A 734 12.95 3.26 -30.97
C LEU A 734 14.40 2.88 -31.26
N SER A 735 15.31 3.76 -30.93
CA SER A 735 16.75 3.51 -31.01
C SER A 735 17.47 4.13 -29.82
N ALA A 736 18.48 3.43 -29.33
CA ALA A 736 19.41 3.89 -28.32
C ALA A 736 20.86 3.72 -28.83
N GLY A 737 21.83 3.82 -27.96
CA GLY A 737 23.22 3.62 -28.33
C GLY A 737 23.48 2.24 -28.97
N PRO A 738 24.56 2.08 -29.71
CA PRO A 738 24.78 0.91 -30.59
C PRO A 738 24.89 -0.44 -29.88
N GLU A 739 25.08 -0.46 -28.58
CA GLU A 739 25.21 -1.69 -27.80
C GLU A 739 24.01 -1.95 -26.86
N GLU A 740 22.95 -1.09 -26.93
CA GLU A 740 21.85 -1.16 -26.01
C GLU A 740 20.63 -1.81 -26.61
N THR A 741 20.16 -2.88 -26.00
CA THR A 741 18.90 -3.51 -26.35
C THR A 741 17.74 -2.73 -25.76
N ILE A 742 16.86 -2.24 -26.62
CA ILE A 742 15.62 -1.58 -26.22
C ILE A 742 14.53 -2.64 -26.09
N TRP A 743 13.91 -2.68 -24.97
CA TRP A 743 12.80 -3.58 -24.68
C TRP A 743 11.84 -2.91 -23.69
N GLY A 744 10.59 -3.35 -23.70
CA GLY A 744 9.58 -2.85 -22.80
C GLY A 744 8.39 -2.26 -23.54
N TYR A 745 7.45 -1.74 -22.79
CA TYR A 745 6.22 -1.17 -23.30
C TYR A 745 6.40 0.28 -23.72
N VAL A 746 5.66 0.66 -24.74
CA VAL A 746 5.48 2.04 -25.19
C VAL A 746 4.01 2.42 -25.12
N GLU A 747 3.75 3.65 -24.70
CA GLU A 747 2.41 4.21 -24.59
C GLU A 747 2.12 5.13 -25.77
N LEU A 748 0.95 5.02 -26.37
CA LEU A 748 0.42 6.01 -27.31
C LEU A 748 -0.58 6.91 -26.59
N ARG A 749 -0.43 8.23 -26.76
CA ARG A 749 -1.29 9.23 -26.16
C ARG A 749 -1.67 10.30 -27.18
N LYS A 750 -2.84 10.91 -26.98
CA LYS A 750 -3.27 12.05 -27.78
C LYS A 750 -2.81 13.34 -27.11
N GLY A 751 -1.86 14.03 -27.71
CA GLY A 751 -1.27 15.24 -27.14
C GLY A 751 -0.12 14.93 -26.17
N ASN A 752 -0.12 15.55 -25.00
CA ASN A 752 0.94 15.40 -24.02
C ASN A 752 0.76 14.14 -23.15
N ARG A 753 1.74 13.86 -22.29
CA ARG A 753 1.73 12.69 -21.42
C ARG A 753 0.61 12.70 -20.35
N SER A 754 -0.02 13.84 -20.10
CA SER A 754 -1.19 13.93 -19.23
C SER A 754 -2.52 13.60 -19.91
N ALA A 755 -2.51 13.42 -21.23
CA ALA A 755 -3.70 13.02 -21.98
C ALA A 755 -4.02 11.54 -21.77
N ASN A 756 -5.22 11.14 -22.13
CA ASN A 756 -5.67 9.75 -22.05
C ASN A 756 -4.75 8.81 -22.81
N LEU A 757 -4.49 7.67 -22.21
CA LEU A 757 -3.82 6.56 -22.86
C LEU A 757 -4.71 6.02 -23.97
N MET A 758 -4.15 5.94 -25.17
CA MET A 758 -4.83 5.40 -26.37
C MET A 758 -4.40 3.97 -26.69
N GLY A 759 -3.24 3.57 -26.21
CA GLY A 759 -2.72 2.23 -26.38
C GLY A 759 -1.39 2.05 -25.67
N GLU A 760 -1.09 0.81 -25.34
CA GLU A 760 0.19 0.38 -24.80
C GLU A 760 0.60 -0.90 -25.52
N VAL A 761 1.81 -0.94 -26.07
CA VAL A 761 2.31 -2.05 -26.87
C VAL A 761 3.72 -2.39 -26.45
N LEU A 762 4.02 -3.69 -26.38
CA LEU A 762 5.38 -4.18 -26.17
C LEU A 762 6.18 -3.97 -27.46
N LEU A 763 7.42 -3.50 -27.34
CA LEU A 763 8.36 -3.43 -28.43
C LEU A 763 8.71 -4.83 -28.95
N ASP A 764 8.83 -4.97 -30.24
CA ASP A 764 9.46 -6.15 -30.80
C ASP A 764 10.99 -6.14 -30.64
N ASN A 765 11.64 -7.22 -31.06
CA ASN A 765 13.11 -7.38 -30.91
C ASN A 765 13.91 -6.36 -31.73
N GLU A 766 13.28 -5.70 -32.65
CA GLU A 766 13.91 -4.67 -33.48
C GLU A 766 13.62 -3.25 -32.95
N GLY A 767 12.86 -3.15 -31.87
CA GLY A 767 12.45 -1.89 -31.24
C GLY A 767 11.29 -1.20 -31.96
N PHE A 768 10.41 -1.94 -32.60
CA PHE A 768 9.20 -1.43 -33.22
C PHE A 768 7.97 -1.65 -32.34
N ALA A 769 7.04 -0.74 -32.44
CA ALA A 769 5.69 -0.85 -31.91
C ALA A 769 4.67 -0.37 -32.94
N SER A 770 3.51 -1.01 -33.00
CA SER A 770 2.42 -0.61 -33.86
C SER A 770 1.13 -0.47 -33.07
N PHE A 771 0.44 0.65 -33.25
CA PHE A 771 -0.84 0.93 -32.60
C PHE A 771 -1.90 1.11 -33.67
N THR A 772 -3.10 0.61 -33.41
CA THR A 772 -4.26 0.84 -34.23
C THR A 772 -5.24 1.74 -33.48
N VAL A 773 -5.51 2.91 -34.03
CA VAL A 773 -6.41 3.90 -33.44
C VAL A 773 -7.63 4.04 -34.32
N PRO A 774 -8.85 3.80 -33.80
CA PRO A 774 -10.06 4.08 -34.56
C PRO A 774 -10.10 5.53 -35.00
N LYS A 775 -10.42 5.79 -36.28
CA LYS A 775 -10.49 7.14 -36.81
C LYS A 775 -11.50 8.01 -36.05
N GLY A 776 -12.56 7.38 -35.52
CA GLY A 776 -13.59 8.06 -34.71
C GLY A 776 -13.08 8.65 -33.39
N ASP A 777 -11.94 8.17 -32.86
CA ASP A 777 -11.33 8.71 -31.65
C ASP A 777 -10.55 10.00 -31.90
N LEU A 778 -10.37 10.35 -33.17
CA LEU A 778 -9.72 11.58 -33.60
C LEU A 778 -10.78 12.53 -34.17
N LYS A 779 -10.60 13.82 -33.95
CA LYS A 779 -11.55 14.83 -34.47
C LYS A 779 -11.38 15.04 -35.96
N ALA A 780 -12.41 14.78 -36.71
CA ALA A 780 -12.42 14.98 -38.16
C ALA A 780 -12.14 16.45 -38.52
N GLY A 781 -11.27 16.65 -39.53
CA GLY A 781 -10.87 17.97 -39.96
C GLY A 781 -9.95 18.75 -39.04
N GLN A 782 -9.49 18.14 -37.93
CA GLN A 782 -8.51 18.72 -37.02
C GLN A 782 -7.23 17.92 -37.00
N VAL A 783 -6.10 18.60 -36.90
CA VAL A 783 -4.84 17.94 -36.63
C VAL A 783 -4.81 17.42 -35.20
N SER A 784 -4.60 16.13 -35.03
CA SER A 784 -4.39 15.48 -33.72
C SER A 784 -2.93 15.09 -33.62
N GLN A 785 -2.25 15.57 -32.59
CA GLN A 785 -0.90 15.13 -32.26
C GLN A 785 -0.98 13.81 -31.48
N LEU A 786 -0.38 12.76 -32.03
CA LEU A 786 -0.22 11.48 -31.37
C LEU A 786 1.22 11.36 -30.88
N VAL A 787 1.38 11.01 -29.59
CA VAL A 787 2.69 10.98 -28.94
C VAL A 787 2.93 9.60 -28.37
N VAL A 788 4.05 9.02 -28.77
CA VAL A 788 4.55 7.76 -28.23
C VAL A 788 5.55 8.05 -27.13
N TYR A 789 5.35 7.45 -25.98
CA TYR A 789 6.23 7.56 -24.84
C TYR A 789 6.84 6.19 -24.50
N TYR A 790 8.12 6.21 -24.23
CA TYR A 790 8.86 5.09 -23.70
C TYR A 790 9.37 5.44 -22.31
N ALA A 791 9.05 4.61 -21.32
CA ALA A 791 9.42 4.86 -19.94
C ALA A 791 10.91 4.66 -19.66
N GLY A 792 11.64 4.07 -20.59
CA GLY A 792 13.02 3.65 -20.37
C GLY A 792 13.09 2.26 -19.75
N ASN A 793 14.29 1.77 -19.53
CA ASN A 793 14.61 0.57 -18.77
C ASN A 793 15.84 0.82 -17.90
N ASP A 794 16.43 -0.20 -17.32
CA ASP A 794 17.62 -0.09 -16.45
C ASP A 794 18.89 0.39 -17.18
N ARG A 795 18.89 0.47 -18.51
CA ARG A 795 20.02 0.88 -19.35
C ARG A 795 19.72 2.06 -20.24
N VAL A 796 18.49 2.25 -20.63
CA VAL A 796 18.09 3.23 -21.63
C VAL A 796 17.15 4.26 -21.02
N LYS A 797 17.49 5.54 -21.19
CA LYS A 797 16.70 6.66 -20.67
C LYS A 797 15.31 6.73 -21.32
N PRO A 798 14.33 7.32 -20.66
CA PRO A 798 13.02 7.63 -21.23
C PRO A 798 13.12 8.47 -22.50
N GLY A 799 12.18 8.29 -23.39
CA GLY A 799 12.09 9.05 -24.64
C GLY A 799 10.66 9.29 -25.08
N ARG A 800 10.50 10.20 -26.03
CA ARG A 800 9.21 10.45 -26.68
C ARG A 800 9.39 10.78 -28.17
N GLY A 801 8.43 10.38 -28.97
CA GLY A 801 8.27 10.78 -30.35
C GLY A 801 6.84 11.23 -30.63
N ALA A 802 6.61 12.03 -31.60
CA ALA A 802 5.27 12.52 -31.93
C ALA A 802 5.04 12.56 -33.44
N VAL A 803 3.78 12.41 -33.85
CA VAL A 803 3.33 12.58 -35.21
C VAL A 803 2.00 13.34 -35.19
N ASP A 804 1.84 14.25 -36.12
CA ASP A 804 0.60 14.97 -36.35
C ASP A 804 -0.24 14.24 -37.41
N VAL A 805 -1.49 13.98 -37.08
CA VAL A 805 -2.43 13.23 -37.94
C VAL A 805 -3.65 14.11 -38.19
N LEU A 806 -3.96 14.27 -39.48
CA LEU A 806 -5.21 14.88 -39.93
C LEU A 806 -6.12 13.77 -40.44
N VAL A 807 -7.30 13.62 -39.88
CA VAL A 807 -8.29 12.59 -40.18
C VAL A 807 -9.56 13.18 -40.81
#